data_2373cd22166c38b66a47834928df0d14
#
_entry.id   2373cd22166c38b66a47834928df0d14
#
_cell.length_a   1.000
_cell.length_b   1.000
_cell.length_c   1.000
_cell.angle_alpha   90.00
_cell.angle_beta   90.00
_cell.angle_gamma   90.00
#
_symmetry.space_group_name_H-M   'P 1'
#
loop_
_entity.id
_entity.type
_entity.pdbx_description
1 polymer ?
#
loop_
_entity_poly.entity_id
_entity_poly.type
_entity_poly.pdbx_seq_one_letter_code
_entity_poly.pdbx_strand_id
1 'polypeptide(L)'
;MQRPHLNLTRIAASVAALSLFAGSASAFTISDIRVEGIARTEPGTVFSHLPFQAGDEYTPEKGARAIHSLYQSGLFRDVSLSQDGDVLVVRVMERPAVATIETHGIKAFDKDAVEKSLRDVGMAEGRIFDQATLERADQELRRQYLARGYYGVTVKTTVTPLERNRVRITIAVDEGRASSIASIRFTGNRTFESEDLLDMMQLGTPNWMSWYTKRDLYSREKLAADLETIRSFYMNQGYLDFKIDSVQVSIASNKSDVYIAINLTEGEKYTISGVKLQGDMLGLDKDLEALITIKPGEIYNAESVKNVSTAITDKLSTLGYAFASANPNPIADANARTVEIVYTVDPGRRAYVRRVNIIGNNRTRDEVIRREVRQYEAAWFDSDKVKLSRDRIDRLGYFESVTAEPKPVPGTRDQVDLEVNVKERPTGSISLGAGYSTSEGIILSAGFAQNNVFGTGNSVSVDVNTSKSQRTYALSVVEPYVTPEGVSRSYDIYDRRVDLEELDVADVEYETRGVGVSWGIPFTELDRVFLGGRLESTKVMVNDRSPKRYITYADKFGDNPWSVALTLGWSRDSRDNSLAPTRGVYQRLSGEFGLPGGDIQYYKATYQYQQYIPLSRTWTLAFNGEIGYGDVYGSTDMFPFFKNFYAGGIGSVRGYESGSLGPKEYDPYDNDTDNLGGDRMATFSLELLAPLPGGDRTLRIFGFLDGGMVWGYEGTATGYRRQPIDFGDLRYSTGIGVAWISPLGPLKFSIAAPLNDKDGDDIQRFQFQIGTGF
;
A
#
# COMPACT_ATOMS: atom_id res chain seq x y z
N MET A 1 -63.89 -14.04 39.88
CA MET A 1 -65.39 -14.00 40.00
C MET A 1 -65.90 -13.13 38.85
N GLN A 2 -66.93 -13.62 38.19
CA GLN A 2 -67.81 -13.02 37.16
C GLN A 2 -67.22 -12.88 35.73
N ARG A 3 -67.61 -13.84 34.92
CA ARG A 3 -67.60 -13.77 33.43
C ARG A 3 -68.87 -13.02 33.00
N PRO A 4 -68.81 -12.13 31.98
CA PRO A 4 -70.03 -11.66 31.30
C PRO A 4 -70.39 -12.59 30.16
N HIS A 5 -71.63 -13.03 30.10
CA HIS A 5 -72.24 -13.78 29.02
C HIS A 5 -72.40 -12.87 27.79
N LEU A 6 -71.77 -13.21 26.67
CA LEU A 6 -71.96 -12.59 25.34
C LEU A 6 -73.21 -13.24 24.69
N ASN A 7 -74.19 -12.42 24.41
CA ASN A 7 -75.39 -12.80 23.68
C ASN A 7 -75.13 -13.10 22.22
N LEU A 8 -75.21 -14.36 21.82
CA LEU A 8 -75.04 -14.90 20.49
C LEU A 8 -76.14 -14.51 19.46
N THR A 9 -77.24 -13.85 19.91
CA THR A 9 -78.36 -13.50 19.04
C THR A 9 -78.25 -12.17 18.32
N ARG A 10 -77.21 -11.38 18.59
CA ARG A 10 -76.96 -10.12 17.82
C ARG A 10 -75.92 -10.24 16.71
N ILE A 11 -75.17 -11.33 16.63
CA ILE A 11 -74.19 -11.58 15.62
C ILE A 11 -74.80 -12.22 14.33
N ALA A 12 -75.91 -12.95 14.48
CA ALA A 12 -76.54 -13.57 13.30
C ALA A 12 -77.34 -12.57 12.43
N ALA A 13 -77.80 -11.43 12.96
CA ALA A 13 -78.45 -10.40 12.14
C ALA A 13 -77.52 -9.47 11.40
N SER A 14 -76.25 -9.34 11.84
CA SER A 14 -75.25 -8.50 11.15
C SER A 14 -74.56 -9.25 9.98
N VAL A 15 -74.51 -10.56 10.03
CA VAL A 15 -73.92 -11.38 8.92
C VAL A 15 -74.89 -11.55 7.76
N ALA A 16 -76.21 -11.53 8.01
CA ALA A 16 -77.26 -11.61 6.96
C ALA A 16 -77.43 -10.30 6.16
N ALA A 17 -76.98 -9.13 6.72
CA ALA A 17 -77.07 -7.85 6.02
C ALA A 17 -75.81 -7.53 5.19
N LEU A 18 -74.65 -8.21 5.42
CA LEU A 18 -73.44 -8.07 4.62
C LEU A 18 -73.35 -8.97 3.39
N SER A 19 -74.27 -9.94 3.24
CA SER A 19 -74.29 -10.88 2.13
C SER A 19 -75.19 -10.40 0.93
N LEU A 20 -75.74 -9.21 0.98
CA LEU A 20 -76.60 -8.66 -0.08
C LEU A 20 -75.94 -7.56 -0.95
N PHE A 21 -74.65 -7.30 -0.76
CA PHE A 21 -73.82 -6.43 -1.64
C PHE A 21 -72.64 -7.14 -2.28
N ALA A 22 -72.72 -8.45 -2.49
CA ALA A 22 -71.89 -9.10 -3.47
C ALA A 22 -72.44 -8.76 -4.89
N GLY A 23 -72.09 -7.56 -5.35
CA GLY A 23 -72.31 -7.22 -6.74
C GLY A 23 -71.67 -8.30 -7.62
N SER A 24 -72.45 -8.99 -8.42
CA SER A 24 -72.05 -9.92 -9.43
C SER A 24 -71.00 -9.22 -10.30
N ALA A 25 -69.71 -9.56 -10.15
CA ALA A 25 -68.68 -9.18 -11.10
C ALA A 25 -69.02 -9.96 -12.37
N SER A 26 -69.87 -9.37 -13.24
CA SER A 26 -70.19 -9.92 -14.54
C SER A 26 -68.97 -9.80 -15.44
N ALA A 27 -68.60 -10.90 -16.10
CA ALA A 27 -67.66 -10.86 -17.20
C ALA A 27 -68.19 -9.88 -18.26
N PHE A 28 -67.34 -8.94 -18.69
CA PHE A 28 -67.66 -7.99 -19.76
C PHE A 28 -66.54 -7.97 -20.81
N THR A 29 -66.88 -7.64 -22.03
CA THR A 29 -65.87 -7.49 -23.08
C THR A 29 -65.23 -6.12 -22.99
N ILE A 30 -63.91 -6.08 -22.85
CA ILE A 30 -63.12 -4.86 -22.73
C ILE A 30 -63.12 -4.15 -24.09
N SER A 31 -63.79 -3.01 -24.23
CA SER A 31 -63.75 -2.22 -25.47
C SER A 31 -62.46 -1.37 -25.55
N ASP A 32 -61.99 -0.88 -24.42
CA ASP A 32 -60.75 -0.07 -24.31
C ASP A 32 -60.16 -0.19 -22.88
N ILE A 33 -58.87 0.10 -22.78
CA ILE A 33 -58.18 0.10 -21.49
C ILE A 33 -57.60 1.50 -21.25
N ARG A 34 -58.10 2.19 -20.21
CA ARG A 34 -57.64 3.48 -19.81
C ARG A 34 -56.71 3.36 -18.59
N VAL A 35 -55.50 3.94 -18.71
CA VAL A 35 -54.54 3.97 -17.60
C VAL A 35 -54.60 5.35 -16.96
N GLU A 36 -54.80 5.42 -15.65
CA GLU A 36 -54.82 6.64 -14.86
C GLU A 36 -53.78 6.60 -13.76
N GLY A 37 -53.19 7.78 -13.42
CA GLY A 37 -52.27 7.92 -12.30
C GLY A 37 -50.82 7.69 -12.66
N ILE A 38 -50.47 7.51 -13.93
CA ILE A 38 -49.08 7.51 -14.40
C ILE A 38 -48.52 8.93 -14.50
N ALA A 39 -47.32 9.14 -14.06
CA ALA A 39 -46.62 10.42 -14.13
C ALA A 39 -45.29 10.33 -14.86
N ARG A 40 -44.64 9.19 -14.80
CA ARG A 40 -43.30 8.92 -15.37
C ARG A 40 -43.29 7.67 -16.27
N THR A 41 -44.06 6.68 -15.87
CA THR A 41 -44.17 5.41 -16.62
C THR A 41 -45.02 5.63 -17.87
N GLU A 42 -44.59 5.08 -19.00
CA GLU A 42 -45.37 5.11 -20.22
C GLU A 42 -46.54 4.13 -20.13
N PRO A 43 -47.73 4.45 -20.74
CA PRO A 43 -48.88 3.55 -20.74
C PRO A 43 -48.55 2.14 -21.29
N GLY A 44 -47.66 2.04 -22.30
CA GLY A 44 -47.19 0.80 -22.85
C GLY A 44 -46.55 -0.15 -21.83
N THR A 45 -45.87 0.37 -20.83
CA THR A 45 -45.28 -0.42 -19.72
C THR A 45 -46.41 -1.06 -18.89
N VAL A 46 -47.49 -0.31 -18.61
CA VAL A 46 -48.62 -0.89 -17.89
C VAL A 46 -49.30 -1.98 -18.74
N PHE A 47 -49.51 -1.72 -20.01
CA PHE A 47 -50.14 -2.71 -20.93
C PHE A 47 -49.33 -3.99 -21.06
N SER A 48 -47.99 -3.94 -21.03
CA SER A 48 -47.12 -5.12 -21.10
C SER A 48 -47.28 -6.06 -19.90
N HIS A 49 -47.78 -5.56 -18.77
CA HIS A 49 -48.02 -6.34 -17.56
C HIS A 49 -49.46 -6.82 -17.41
N LEU A 50 -50.37 -6.45 -18.35
CA LEU A 50 -51.75 -6.89 -18.33
C LEU A 50 -51.89 -8.23 -19.07
N PRO A 51 -52.63 -9.23 -18.51
CA PRO A 51 -52.87 -10.53 -19.15
C PRO A 51 -54.07 -10.50 -20.12
N PHE A 52 -54.48 -9.30 -20.56
CA PHE A 52 -55.60 -9.09 -21.48
C PHE A 52 -55.41 -7.82 -22.33
N GLN A 53 -56.10 -7.73 -23.46
CA GLN A 53 -56.09 -6.61 -24.41
C GLN A 53 -57.52 -6.14 -24.67
N ALA A 54 -57.68 -5.01 -25.39
CA ALA A 54 -58.98 -4.59 -25.92
C ALA A 54 -59.57 -5.69 -26.85
N GLY A 55 -60.82 -6.08 -26.63
CA GLY A 55 -61.50 -7.18 -27.28
C GLY A 55 -61.59 -8.45 -26.43
N ASP A 56 -60.80 -8.57 -25.37
CA ASP A 56 -60.82 -9.73 -24.46
C ASP A 56 -61.98 -9.64 -23.46
N GLU A 57 -62.39 -10.80 -22.96
CA GLU A 57 -63.36 -10.90 -21.85
C GLU A 57 -62.63 -10.70 -20.50
N TYR A 58 -63.09 -9.75 -19.73
CA TYR A 58 -62.62 -9.53 -18.36
C TYR A 58 -63.21 -10.55 -17.44
N THR A 59 -62.34 -11.19 -16.60
CA THR A 59 -62.77 -12.02 -15.48
C THR A 59 -62.04 -11.59 -14.21
N PRO A 60 -62.63 -11.78 -13.01
CA PRO A 60 -61.97 -11.44 -11.76
C PRO A 60 -60.61 -12.09 -11.59
N GLU A 61 -60.42 -13.33 -12.10
CA GLU A 61 -59.14 -14.03 -12.02
C GLU A 61 -58.08 -13.37 -12.90
N LYS A 62 -58.45 -12.91 -14.11
CA LYS A 62 -57.55 -12.13 -14.98
C LYS A 62 -57.22 -10.77 -14.32
N GLY A 63 -58.22 -10.12 -13.72
CA GLY A 63 -58.01 -8.87 -12.95
C GLY A 63 -57.04 -9.04 -11.79
N ALA A 64 -57.22 -10.10 -11.00
CA ALA A 64 -56.28 -10.40 -9.91
C ALA A 64 -54.86 -10.67 -10.40
N ARG A 65 -54.70 -11.39 -11.54
CA ARG A 65 -53.39 -11.61 -12.17
C ARG A 65 -52.76 -10.31 -12.67
N ALA A 66 -53.56 -9.41 -13.27
CA ALA A 66 -53.10 -8.10 -13.69
C ALA A 66 -52.56 -7.28 -12.53
N ILE A 67 -53.35 -7.19 -11.46
CA ILE A 67 -52.95 -6.48 -10.23
C ILE A 67 -51.64 -7.07 -9.69
N HIS A 68 -51.57 -8.41 -9.59
CA HIS A 68 -50.36 -9.09 -9.07
C HIS A 68 -49.12 -8.84 -9.98
N SER A 69 -49.28 -8.91 -11.30
CA SER A 69 -48.21 -8.63 -12.27
C SER A 69 -47.70 -7.17 -12.16
N LEU A 70 -48.62 -6.21 -12.04
CA LEU A 70 -48.28 -4.81 -11.89
C LEU A 70 -47.57 -4.52 -10.54
N TYR A 71 -47.98 -5.17 -9.46
CA TYR A 71 -47.25 -5.10 -8.17
C TYR A 71 -45.87 -5.75 -8.25
N GLN A 72 -45.76 -6.89 -8.91
CA GLN A 72 -44.45 -7.58 -9.09
C GLN A 72 -43.45 -6.77 -9.90
N SER A 73 -43.92 -5.89 -10.80
CA SER A 73 -43.03 -4.97 -11.53
C SER A 73 -42.23 -4.06 -10.63
N GLY A 74 -42.68 -3.85 -9.38
CA GLY A 74 -42.05 -2.92 -8.41
C GLY A 74 -42.25 -1.44 -8.74
N LEU A 75 -42.94 -1.11 -9.85
CA LEU A 75 -43.13 0.28 -10.31
C LEU A 75 -44.21 1.02 -9.55
N PHE A 76 -45.20 0.29 -9.04
CA PHE A 76 -46.41 0.86 -8.48
C PHE A 76 -46.54 0.61 -6.98
N ARG A 77 -47.02 1.63 -6.26
CA ARG A 77 -47.33 1.55 -4.84
C ARG A 77 -48.74 1.01 -4.63
N ASP A 78 -49.67 1.41 -5.51
CA ASP A 78 -51.06 0.96 -5.48
C ASP A 78 -51.56 0.72 -6.91
N VAL A 79 -52.43 -0.30 -7.05
CA VAL A 79 -53.04 -0.68 -8.32
C VAL A 79 -54.46 -1.07 -8.07
N SER A 80 -55.41 -0.42 -8.75
CA SER A 80 -56.82 -0.77 -8.70
C SER A 80 -57.40 -0.86 -10.13
N LEU A 81 -58.31 -1.79 -10.31
CA LEU A 81 -59.07 -1.94 -11.52
C LEU A 81 -60.52 -1.57 -11.25
N SER A 82 -61.09 -0.76 -12.17
CA SER A 82 -62.50 -0.38 -12.13
C SER A 82 -63.10 -0.42 -13.51
N GLN A 83 -64.39 -0.63 -13.60
CA GLN A 83 -65.15 -0.68 -14.84
C GLN A 83 -65.86 0.67 -15.04
N ASP A 84 -65.75 1.29 -16.20
CA ASP A 84 -66.47 2.49 -16.62
C ASP A 84 -67.16 2.15 -17.94
N GLY A 85 -68.41 1.69 -17.88
CA GLY A 85 -69.10 1.08 -19.02
C GLY A 85 -68.42 -0.18 -19.52
N ASP A 86 -67.96 -0.16 -20.79
CA ASP A 86 -67.18 -1.25 -21.41
C ASP A 86 -65.67 -0.97 -21.39
N VAL A 87 -65.23 0.11 -20.75
CA VAL A 87 -63.83 0.48 -20.60
C VAL A 87 -63.31 -0.02 -19.28
N LEU A 88 -62.15 -0.69 -19.30
CA LEU A 88 -61.42 -1.07 -18.10
C LEU A 88 -60.46 0.07 -17.68
N VAL A 89 -60.70 0.65 -16.51
CA VAL A 89 -59.82 1.69 -15.96
C VAL A 89 -58.81 1.07 -15.02
N VAL A 90 -57.55 1.14 -15.43
CA VAL A 90 -56.40 0.70 -14.61
C VAL A 90 -55.84 1.93 -13.92
N ARG A 91 -56.16 2.09 -12.65
CA ARG A 91 -55.62 3.20 -11.84
C ARG A 91 -54.41 2.71 -11.08
N VAL A 92 -53.28 3.39 -11.30
CA VAL A 92 -52.00 3.08 -10.68
C VAL A 92 -51.47 4.28 -9.90
N MET A 93 -50.78 4.03 -8.81
CA MET A 93 -49.99 5.02 -8.09
C MET A 93 -48.53 4.62 -8.20
N GLU A 94 -47.74 5.40 -8.92
CA GLU A 94 -46.32 5.11 -9.12
C GLU A 94 -45.51 5.28 -7.82
N ARG A 95 -44.53 4.39 -7.60
CA ARG A 95 -43.48 4.62 -6.60
C ARG A 95 -42.59 5.77 -7.05
N PRO A 96 -42.21 6.69 -6.18
CA PRO A 96 -41.31 7.78 -6.55
C PRO A 96 -39.93 7.23 -6.95
N ALA A 97 -39.18 8.00 -7.75
CA ALA A 97 -37.78 7.72 -8.04
C ALA A 97 -36.85 8.55 -7.17
N VAL A 98 -35.71 8.00 -6.82
CA VAL A 98 -34.64 8.72 -6.10
C VAL A 98 -34.02 9.74 -7.04
N ALA A 99 -34.13 11.02 -6.73
CA ALA A 99 -33.54 12.10 -7.49
C ALA A 99 -32.09 12.35 -7.05
N THR A 100 -31.86 12.47 -5.75
CA THR A 100 -30.54 12.71 -5.15
C THR A 100 -30.44 12.01 -3.79
N ILE A 101 -29.23 11.61 -3.45
CA ILE A 101 -28.89 11.08 -2.14
C ILE A 101 -27.81 11.99 -1.54
N GLU A 102 -28.15 12.67 -0.46
CA GLU A 102 -27.25 13.60 0.23
C GLU A 102 -26.85 12.98 1.59
N THR A 103 -25.56 12.91 1.84
CA THR A 103 -25.01 12.40 3.11
C THR A 103 -24.34 13.52 3.87
N HIS A 104 -24.64 13.67 5.16
CA HIS A 104 -24.08 14.71 6.02
C HIS A 104 -23.55 14.11 7.32
N GLY A 105 -22.47 14.70 7.85
CA GLY A 105 -21.91 14.33 9.16
C GLY A 105 -21.02 13.09 9.16
N ILE A 106 -20.76 12.47 8.01
CA ILE A 106 -19.87 11.31 7.87
C ILE A 106 -18.42 11.79 7.82
N LYS A 107 -17.60 11.35 8.79
CA LYS A 107 -16.17 11.65 8.91
C LYS A 107 -15.31 10.39 9.08
N ALA A 108 -15.88 9.33 9.68
CA ALA A 108 -15.18 8.08 9.96
C ALA A 108 -15.03 7.16 8.74
N PHE A 109 -15.76 7.45 7.67
CA PHE A 109 -15.72 6.70 6.42
C PHE A 109 -15.41 7.62 5.25
N ASP A 110 -14.75 7.08 4.25
CA ASP A 110 -14.61 7.72 2.96
C ASP A 110 -15.97 7.87 2.28
N LYS A 111 -16.25 9.04 1.70
CA LYS A 111 -17.55 9.36 1.11
C LYS A 111 -17.88 8.44 -0.06
N ASP A 112 -16.88 8.16 -0.92
CA ASP A 112 -17.07 7.30 -2.10
C ASP A 112 -17.37 5.85 -1.69
N ALA A 113 -16.74 5.38 -0.60
CA ALA A 113 -17.02 4.05 -0.03
C ALA A 113 -18.45 3.93 0.50
N VAL A 114 -18.94 4.97 1.16
CA VAL A 114 -20.34 5.01 1.64
C VAL A 114 -21.33 5.03 0.47
N GLU A 115 -21.10 5.87 -0.53
CA GLU A 115 -21.94 5.92 -1.72
C GLU A 115 -21.95 4.59 -2.48
N LYS A 116 -20.81 3.91 -2.56
CA LYS A 116 -20.70 2.57 -3.14
C LYS A 116 -21.53 1.56 -2.33
N SER A 117 -21.38 1.56 -1.00
CA SER A 117 -22.15 0.67 -0.12
C SER A 117 -23.67 0.89 -0.27
N LEU A 118 -24.11 2.13 -0.39
CA LEU A 118 -25.51 2.47 -0.63
C LEU A 118 -25.99 1.92 -1.99
N ARG A 119 -25.17 2.05 -3.04
CA ARG A 119 -25.46 1.46 -4.36
C ARG A 119 -25.57 -0.06 -4.33
N ASP A 120 -24.68 -0.72 -3.58
CA ASP A 120 -24.66 -2.19 -3.47
C ASP A 120 -25.92 -2.73 -2.75
N VAL A 121 -26.48 -1.97 -1.82
CA VAL A 121 -27.77 -2.29 -1.17
C VAL A 121 -28.97 -1.99 -2.06
N GLY A 122 -28.75 -1.37 -3.25
CA GLY A 122 -29.79 -1.04 -4.22
C GLY A 122 -30.31 0.40 -4.13
N MET A 123 -29.69 1.24 -3.30
CA MET A 123 -30.03 2.64 -3.16
C MET A 123 -29.11 3.51 -4.03
N ALA A 124 -29.62 3.97 -5.17
CA ALA A 124 -28.91 4.80 -6.10
C ALA A 124 -29.84 5.82 -6.77
N GLU A 125 -29.28 6.93 -7.22
CA GLU A 125 -30.00 7.92 -8.01
C GLU A 125 -30.58 7.32 -9.28
N GLY A 126 -31.77 7.72 -9.65
CA GLY A 126 -32.53 7.18 -10.78
C GLY A 126 -33.28 5.85 -10.50
N ARG A 127 -33.01 5.18 -9.38
CA ARG A 127 -33.71 3.97 -8.98
C ARG A 127 -35.06 4.31 -8.36
N ILE A 128 -35.98 3.33 -8.38
CA ILE A 128 -37.26 3.43 -7.71
C ILE A 128 -37.05 3.43 -6.20
N PHE A 129 -37.64 4.36 -5.52
CA PHE A 129 -37.61 4.44 -4.07
C PHE A 129 -38.45 3.35 -3.44
N ASP A 130 -37.83 2.60 -2.54
CA ASP A 130 -38.50 1.61 -1.70
C ASP A 130 -38.09 1.81 -0.23
N GLN A 131 -39.07 1.92 0.64
CA GLN A 131 -38.90 2.17 2.05
C GLN A 131 -38.07 1.05 2.72
N ALA A 132 -38.31 -0.21 2.33
CA ALA A 132 -37.58 -1.34 2.88
C ALA A 132 -36.09 -1.33 2.51
N THR A 133 -35.77 -0.82 1.31
CA THR A 133 -34.39 -0.63 0.88
C THR A 133 -33.71 0.48 1.67
N LEU A 134 -34.41 1.58 1.95
CA LEU A 134 -33.92 2.66 2.81
C LEU A 134 -33.62 2.17 4.24
N GLU A 135 -34.54 1.40 4.83
CA GLU A 135 -34.34 0.84 6.18
C GLU A 135 -33.15 -0.13 6.22
N ARG A 136 -32.98 -0.94 5.19
CA ARG A 136 -31.78 -1.82 5.08
C ARG A 136 -30.50 -1.02 4.97
N ALA A 137 -30.49 0.06 4.23
CA ALA A 137 -29.33 0.95 4.10
C ALA A 137 -29.00 1.65 5.42
N ASP A 138 -30.02 2.12 6.16
CA ASP A 138 -29.84 2.72 7.49
C ASP A 138 -29.26 1.70 8.48
N GLN A 139 -29.80 0.47 8.52
CA GLN A 139 -29.31 -0.59 9.38
C GLN A 139 -27.87 -1.02 9.01
N GLU A 140 -27.56 -1.11 7.72
CA GLU A 140 -26.21 -1.45 7.26
C GLU A 140 -25.21 -0.37 7.65
N LEU A 141 -25.55 0.90 7.45
CA LEU A 141 -24.70 2.01 7.85
C LEU A 141 -24.48 2.03 9.37
N ARG A 142 -25.51 1.85 10.17
CA ARG A 142 -25.40 1.71 11.63
C ARG A 142 -24.50 0.53 12.01
N ARG A 143 -24.66 -0.62 11.37
CA ARG A 143 -23.83 -1.80 11.63
C ARG A 143 -22.37 -1.54 11.38
N GLN A 144 -22.02 -0.84 10.29
CA GLN A 144 -20.64 -0.45 9.97
C GLN A 144 -20.05 0.49 11.02
N TYR A 145 -20.82 1.47 11.50
CA TYR A 145 -20.38 2.35 12.59
C TYR A 145 -20.16 1.59 13.91
N LEU A 146 -21.08 0.69 14.26
CA LEU A 146 -20.96 -0.14 15.46
C LEU A 146 -19.74 -1.06 15.38
N ALA A 147 -19.44 -1.62 14.20
CA ALA A 147 -18.26 -2.46 13.99
C ALA A 147 -16.95 -1.69 14.24
N ARG A 148 -16.95 -0.38 13.99
CA ARG A 148 -15.81 0.52 14.25
C ARG A 148 -15.83 1.18 15.64
N GLY A 149 -16.74 0.76 16.52
CA GLY A 149 -16.81 1.23 17.90
C GLY A 149 -17.57 2.55 18.10
N TYR A 150 -18.34 3.03 17.13
CA TYR A 150 -19.17 4.22 17.29
C TYR A 150 -20.53 3.87 17.87
N TYR A 151 -20.57 3.51 19.14
CA TYR A 151 -21.82 3.07 19.81
C TYR A 151 -22.82 4.20 20.10
N GLY A 152 -22.37 5.45 20.00
CA GLY A 152 -23.21 6.63 20.13
C GLY A 152 -23.84 7.09 18.81
N VAL A 153 -23.55 6.42 17.69
CA VAL A 153 -24.02 6.84 16.38
C VAL A 153 -25.52 6.95 16.30
N THR A 154 -26.00 8.06 15.73
CA THR A 154 -27.39 8.24 15.34
C THR A 154 -27.46 8.54 13.86
N VAL A 155 -28.23 7.75 13.14
CA VAL A 155 -28.52 7.95 11.72
C VAL A 155 -29.96 8.43 11.60
N LYS A 156 -30.15 9.58 10.99
CA LYS A 156 -31.47 10.18 10.76
C LYS A 156 -31.67 10.34 9.26
N THR A 157 -32.59 9.57 8.73
CA THR A 157 -32.92 9.60 7.32
C THR A 157 -34.20 10.39 7.08
N THR A 158 -34.17 11.32 6.13
CA THR A 158 -35.33 12.14 5.76
C THR A 158 -35.59 11.98 4.27
N VAL A 159 -36.86 11.69 3.93
CA VAL A 159 -37.32 11.57 2.53
C VAL A 159 -38.17 12.79 2.20
N THR A 160 -37.69 13.62 1.29
CA THR A 160 -38.37 14.85 0.86
C THR A 160 -38.95 14.64 -0.53
N PRO A 161 -40.31 14.73 -0.69
CA PRO A 161 -40.94 14.68 -1.99
C PRO A 161 -40.49 15.85 -2.87
N LEU A 162 -40.27 15.57 -4.15
CA LEU A 162 -39.95 16.54 -5.21
C LEU A 162 -40.98 16.46 -6.33
N GLU A 163 -40.97 17.46 -7.20
CA GLU A 163 -41.80 17.46 -8.42
C GLU A 163 -41.56 16.23 -9.31
N ARG A 164 -42.53 15.84 -10.12
CA ARG A 164 -42.51 14.71 -11.05
C ARG A 164 -42.31 13.36 -10.37
N ASN A 165 -43.00 13.14 -9.24
CA ASN A 165 -42.94 11.89 -8.48
C ASN A 165 -41.51 11.41 -8.16
N ARG A 166 -40.66 12.31 -7.67
CA ARG A 166 -39.30 12.04 -7.23
C ARG A 166 -39.13 12.32 -5.74
N VAL A 167 -38.10 11.75 -5.17
CA VAL A 167 -37.74 12.00 -3.77
C VAL A 167 -36.25 12.34 -3.65
N ARG A 168 -35.93 13.24 -2.73
CA ARG A 168 -34.58 13.45 -2.20
C ARG A 168 -34.46 12.68 -0.89
N ILE A 169 -33.36 11.95 -0.74
CA ILE A 169 -33.03 11.23 0.45
C ILE A 169 -31.86 11.95 1.13
N THR A 170 -32.06 12.42 2.35
CA THR A 170 -31.01 13.05 3.14
C THR A 170 -30.70 12.15 4.32
N ILE A 171 -29.45 11.65 4.40
CA ILE A 171 -28.95 10.82 5.46
C ILE A 171 -28.03 11.68 6.34
N ALA A 172 -28.52 12.10 7.49
CA ALA A 172 -27.74 12.85 8.47
C ALA A 172 -27.21 11.88 9.54
N VAL A 173 -25.90 11.85 9.69
CA VAL A 173 -25.23 11.00 10.67
C VAL A 173 -24.59 11.89 11.73
N ASP A 174 -24.95 11.61 12.98
CA ASP A 174 -24.18 12.07 14.14
C ASP A 174 -23.38 10.89 14.64
N GLU A 175 -22.08 10.90 14.36
CA GLU A 175 -21.18 9.78 14.69
C GLU A 175 -20.96 9.64 16.19
N GLY A 176 -21.10 10.74 16.94
CA GLY A 176 -20.66 10.77 18.33
C GLY A 176 -19.13 10.65 18.44
N ARG A 177 -18.66 10.04 19.50
CA ARG A 177 -17.24 9.72 19.72
C ARG A 177 -17.01 8.23 19.49
N ALA A 178 -15.87 7.87 18.87
CA ALA A 178 -15.43 6.49 18.87
C ALA A 178 -15.15 6.05 20.31
N SER A 179 -15.61 4.85 20.65
CA SER A 179 -15.48 4.34 22.00
C SER A 179 -14.07 3.87 22.28
N SER A 180 -13.51 4.30 23.38
CA SER A 180 -12.16 3.96 23.83
C SER A 180 -12.19 2.75 24.77
N ILE A 181 -11.14 1.94 24.72
CA ILE A 181 -11.01 0.75 25.55
C ILE A 181 -10.52 1.17 26.94
N ALA A 182 -11.40 1.13 27.92
CA ALA A 182 -11.08 1.45 29.30
C ALA A 182 -10.25 0.36 29.98
N SER A 183 -10.53 -0.92 29.68
CA SER A 183 -9.71 -2.04 30.17
C SER A 183 -9.89 -3.29 29.31
N ILE A 184 -8.79 -4.07 29.22
CA ILE A 184 -8.79 -5.45 28.70
C ILE A 184 -8.32 -6.33 29.85
N ARG A 185 -9.09 -7.37 30.16
CA ARG A 185 -8.78 -8.33 31.23
C ARG A 185 -8.76 -9.74 30.70
N PHE A 186 -7.71 -10.46 31.06
CA PHE A 186 -7.59 -11.89 30.82
C PHE A 186 -7.92 -12.66 32.11
N THR A 187 -8.54 -13.82 31.95
CA THR A 187 -8.82 -14.76 33.02
C THR A 187 -8.50 -16.15 32.55
N GLY A 188 -7.78 -16.92 33.36
CA GLY A 188 -7.35 -18.27 33.01
C GLY A 188 -5.91 -18.37 32.49
N ASN A 189 -5.26 -17.25 32.21
CA ASN A 189 -3.84 -17.16 31.90
C ASN A 189 -3.01 -17.40 33.16
N ARG A 190 -2.30 -18.51 33.21
CA ARG A 190 -1.45 -18.93 34.36
C ARG A 190 0.02 -18.92 34.00
N THR A 191 0.34 -19.17 32.74
CA THR A 191 1.72 -19.33 32.23
C THR A 191 2.31 -18.02 31.76
N PHE A 192 1.50 -17.18 31.13
CA PHE A 192 1.93 -15.87 30.61
C PHE A 192 1.22 -14.77 31.36
N GLU A 193 1.94 -13.68 31.61
CA GLU A 193 1.35 -12.52 32.24
C GLU A 193 0.37 -11.80 31.31
N SER A 194 -0.61 -11.12 31.88
CA SER A 194 -1.60 -10.39 31.09
C SER A 194 -0.96 -9.28 30.27
N GLU A 195 0.14 -8.71 30.74
CA GLU A 195 0.91 -7.69 30.02
C GLU A 195 1.54 -8.25 28.74
N ASP A 196 2.14 -9.46 28.78
CA ASP A 196 2.70 -10.12 27.61
C ASP A 196 1.65 -10.35 26.52
N LEU A 197 0.42 -10.71 26.92
CA LEU A 197 -0.69 -10.92 26.01
C LEU A 197 -1.21 -9.61 25.41
N LEU A 198 -1.25 -8.54 26.23
CA LEU A 198 -1.66 -7.20 25.77
C LEU A 198 -0.66 -6.60 24.78
N ASP A 199 0.63 -6.83 24.98
CA ASP A 199 1.67 -6.32 24.08
C ASP A 199 1.60 -6.92 22.67
N MET A 200 1.05 -8.13 22.54
CA MET A 200 0.83 -8.77 21.25
C MET A 200 -0.42 -8.27 20.52
N MET A 201 -1.35 -7.62 21.23
CA MET A 201 -2.60 -7.11 20.64
C MET A 201 -2.37 -5.80 19.88
N GLN A 202 -3.13 -5.61 18.82
CA GLN A 202 -3.25 -4.31 18.15
C GLN A 202 -4.09 -3.33 18.99
N LEU A 203 -5.09 -3.85 19.68
CA LEU A 203 -5.90 -3.09 20.63
C LEU A 203 -5.18 -2.93 21.97
N GLY A 204 -5.43 -1.81 22.64
CA GLY A 204 -4.82 -1.53 23.95
C GLY A 204 -5.58 -0.44 24.69
N THR A 205 -5.17 -0.19 25.93
CA THR A 205 -5.69 0.94 26.71
C THR A 205 -5.04 2.26 26.29
N PRO A 206 -5.66 3.43 26.59
CA PRO A 206 -5.10 4.74 26.26
C PRO A 206 -3.69 4.93 26.81
N ASN A 207 -2.78 5.43 25.98
CA ASN A 207 -1.42 5.81 26.33
C ASN A 207 -1.04 7.15 25.68
N TRP A 208 0.15 7.67 25.94
CA TRP A 208 0.60 8.96 25.41
C TRP A 208 0.70 9.03 23.87
N MET A 209 0.79 7.86 23.21
CA MET A 209 0.82 7.76 21.73
C MET A 209 -0.56 7.46 21.11
N SER A 210 -1.62 7.31 21.90
CA SER A 210 -2.95 6.92 21.40
C SER A 210 -3.52 7.89 20.38
N TRP A 211 -3.15 9.17 20.45
CA TRP A 211 -3.55 10.17 19.47
C TRP A 211 -3.08 9.83 18.04
N TYR A 212 -1.97 9.11 17.91
CA TYR A 212 -1.41 8.65 16.63
C TYR A 212 -1.77 7.21 16.33
N THR A 213 -1.49 6.28 17.24
CA THR A 213 -1.66 4.84 17.02
C THR A 213 -3.12 4.39 16.97
N LYS A 214 -4.01 5.13 17.62
CA LYS A 214 -5.44 4.80 17.76
C LYS A 214 -5.68 3.37 18.25
N ARG A 215 -4.75 2.81 19.04
CA ARG A 215 -4.87 1.46 19.62
C ARG A 215 -5.98 1.36 20.65
N ASP A 216 -6.29 2.46 21.28
CA ASP A 216 -7.36 2.59 22.28
C ASP A 216 -8.77 2.60 21.67
N LEU A 217 -8.91 2.80 20.36
CA LEU A 217 -10.22 2.81 19.72
C LEU A 217 -10.68 1.38 19.42
N TYR A 218 -11.81 1.03 20.01
CA TYR A 218 -12.39 -0.30 19.85
C TYR A 218 -12.80 -0.57 18.38
N SER A 219 -12.43 -1.75 17.90
CA SER A 219 -12.88 -2.31 16.63
C SER A 219 -13.11 -3.80 16.80
N ARG A 220 -14.26 -4.29 16.38
CA ARG A 220 -14.60 -5.72 16.43
C ARG A 220 -13.68 -6.57 15.56
N GLU A 221 -13.31 -6.02 14.41
CA GLU A 221 -12.40 -6.70 13.46
C GLU A 221 -10.99 -6.85 14.05
N LYS A 222 -10.47 -5.77 14.67
CA LYS A 222 -9.17 -5.83 15.36
C LYS A 222 -9.21 -6.79 16.53
N LEU A 223 -10.28 -6.79 17.32
CA LEU A 223 -10.42 -7.74 18.43
C LEU A 223 -10.41 -9.18 17.92
N ALA A 224 -11.10 -9.50 16.83
CA ALA A 224 -11.09 -10.84 16.26
C ALA A 224 -9.68 -11.24 15.77
N ALA A 225 -8.94 -10.32 15.16
CA ALA A 225 -7.54 -10.56 14.77
C ALA A 225 -6.62 -10.74 15.98
N ASP A 226 -6.80 -9.96 17.04
CA ASP A 226 -6.03 -10.07 18.27
C ASP A 226 -6.27 -11.42 18.97
N LEU A 227 -7.52 -11.89 19.01
CA LEU A 227 -7.86 -13.20 19.57
C LEU A 227 -7.18 -14.34 18.78
N GLU A 228 -7.11 -14.22 17.46
CA GLU A 228 -6.41 -15.22 16.64
C GLU A 228 -4.89 -15.13 16.82
N THR A 229 -4.34 -13.94 17.04
CA THR A 229 -2.92 -13.74 17.39
C THR A 229 -2.58 -14.43 18.71
N ILE A 230 -3.42 -14.25 19.75
CA ILE A 230 -3.26 -14.93 21.06
C ILE A 230 -3.35 -16.44 20.89
N ARG A 231 -4.33 -16.94 20.13
CA ARG A 231 -4.49 -18.37 19.85
C ARG A 231 -3.23 -18.94 19.19
N SER A 232 -2.75 -18.28 18.12
CA SER A 232 -1.56 -18.67 17.41
C SER A 232 -0.34 -18.66 18.32
N PHE A 233 -0.21 -17.66 19.18
CA PHE A 233 0.88 -17.57 20.15
C PHE A 233 0.89 -18.78 21.09
N TYR A 234 -0.23 -19.11 21.75
CA TYR A 234 -0.30 -20.28 22.63
C TYR A 234 -0.02 -21.58 21.89
N MET A 235 -0.59 -21.77 20.71
CA MET A 235 -0.33 -22.96 19.88
C MET A 235 1.14 -23.05 19.44
N ASN A 236 1.81 -21.92 19.24
CA ASN A 236 3.24 -21.89 18.91
C ASN A 236 4.14 -22.12 20.13
N GLN A 237 3.60 -21.97 21.35
CA GLN A 237 4.29 -22.25 22.61
C GLN A 237 4.03 -23.67 23.15
N GLY A 238 3.30 -24.48 22.40
CA GLY A 238 3.05 -25.89 22.74
C GLY A 238 1.69 -26.20 23.34
N TYR A 239 0.81 -25.23 23.48
CA TYR A 239 -0.52 -25.40 24.06
C TYR A 239 -1.53 -25.81 23.00
N LEU A 240 -1.51 -27.09 22.61
CA LEU A 240 -2.38 -27.64 21.55
C LEU A 240 -3.87 -27.55 21.88
N ASP A 241 -4.22 -27.69 23.15
CA ASP A 241 -5.60 -27.67 23.65
C ASP A 241 -6.09 -26.27 24.04
N PHE A 242 -5.33 -25.23 23.69
CA PHE A 242 -5.70 -23.85 24.01
C PHE A 242 -7.07 -23.47 23.45
N LYS A 243 -7.88 -22.87 24.29
CA LYS A 243 -9.23 -22.40 23.95
C LYS A 243 -9.50 -21.01 24.52
N ILE A 244 -10.19 -20.21 23.76
CA ILE A 244 -10.84 -18.99 24.24
C ILE A 244 -12.29 -19.37 24.57
N ASP A 245 -12.61 -19.45 25.85
CA ASP A 245 -13.91 -19.93 26.32
C ASP A 245 -15.01 -18.90 26.10
N SER A 246 -14.71 -17.63 26.36
CA SER A 246 -15.66 -16.55 26.11
C SER A 246 -14.95 -15.20 25.97
N VAL A 247 -15.55 -14.32 25.19
CA VAL A 247 -15.15 -12.92 25.03
C VAL A 247 -16.36 -12.05 25.33
N GLN A 248 -16.28 -11.25 26.37
CA GLN A 248 -17.33 -10.33 26.78
C GLN A 248 -16.89 -8.90 26.51
N VAL A 249 -17.69 -8.18 25.72
CA VAL A 249 -17.51 -6.76 25.44
C VAL A 249 -18.65 -5.99 26.08
N SER A 250 -18.34 -5.21 27.09
CA SER A 250 -19.31 -4.38 27.82
C SER A 250 -19.09 -2.92 27.50
N ILE A 251 -20.17 -2.22 27.21
CA ILE A 251 -20.15 -0.80 26.86
C ILE A 251 -20.74 -0.03 28.04
N ALA A 252 -20.03 0.98 28.52
CA ALA A 252 -20.53 1.84 29.59
C ALA A 252 -21.75 2.63 29.13
N SER A 253 -22.55 3.11 30.11
CA SER A 253 -23.77 3.89 29.84
C SER A 253 -23.49 5.20 29.05
N ASN A 254 -22.27 5.74 29.15
CA ASN A 254 -21.83 6.92 28.43
C ASN A 254 -21.53 6.63 26.94
N LYS A 255 -21.56 5.35 26.51
CA LYS A 255 -21.23 4.86 25.17
C LYS A 255 -19.83 5.22 24.65
N SER A 256 -18.95 5.68 25.55
CA SER A 256 -17.57 6.07 25.21
C SER A 256 -16.53 5.08 25.71
N ASP A 257 -16.86 4.31 26.75
CA ASP A 257 -15.92 3.40 27.38
C ASP A 257 -16.30 1.94 27.12
N VAL A 258 -15.34 1.14 26.70
CA VAL A 258 -15.48 -0.28 26.40
C VAL A 258 -14.61 -1.10 27.35
N TYR A 259 -15.19 -2.13 27.93
CA TYR A 259 -14.51 -3.11 28.79
C TYR A 259 -14.51 -4.44 28.09
N ILE A 260 -13.35 -5.06 27.98
CA ILE A 260 -13.18 -6.36 27.32
C ILE A 260 -12.70 -7.36 28.37
N ALA A 261 -13.43 -8.47 28.51
CA ALA A 261 -13.02 -9.60 29.35
C ALA A 261 -12.88 -10.84 28.47
N ILE A 262 -11.70 -11.45 28.50
CA ILE A 262 -11.33 -12.63 27.71
C ILE A 262 -11.04 -13.76 28.68
N ASN A 263 -11.90 -14.79 28.66
CA ASN A 263 -11.69 -16.00 29.43
C ASN A 263 -11.07 -17.06 28.53
N LEU A 264 -10.00 -17.65 29.00
CA LEU A 264 -9.25 -18.64 28.24
C LEU A 264 -8.88 -19.86 29.11
N THR A 265 -8.69 -20.98 28.45
CA THR A 265 -8.14 -22.20 29.02
C THR A 265 -6.87 -22.53 28.27
N GLU A 266 -5.72 -22.53 28.97
CA GLU A 266 -4.41 -22.74 28.34
C GLU A 266 -4.21 -24.19 27.86
N GLY A 267 -4.73 -25.14 28.61
CA GLY A 267 -4.45 -26.56 28.40
C GLY A 267 -3.07 -26.96 28.93
N GLU A 268 -2.61 -28.14 28.52
CA GLU A 268 -1.27 -28.66 28.87
C GLU A 268 -0.28 -28.34 27.75
N LYS A 269 1.00 -28.26 28.12
CA LYS A 269 2.09 -28.03 27.16
C LYS A 269 2.57 -29.34 26.59
N TYR A 270 2.57 -29.49 25.26
CA TYR A 270 2.95 -30.67 24.53
C TYR A 270 4.36 -30.57 23.94
N THR A 271 5.06 -31.68 23.94
CA THR A 271 6.33 -31.90 23.21
C THR A 271 6.12 -32.89 22.07
N ILE A 272 6.91 -32.74 21.02
CA ILE A 272 6.80 -33.62 19.84
C ILE A 272 7.45 -34.98 20.14
N SER A 273 6.69 -36.06 20.00
CA SER A 273 7.19 -37.44 20.12
C SER A 273 7.84 -37.95 18.83
N GLY A 274 7.33 -37.50 17.69
CA GLY A 274 7.81 -37.88 16.38
C GLY A 274 7.05 -37.18 15.24
N VAL A 275 7.63 -37.26 14.05
CA VAL A 275 7.00 -36.79 12.81
C VAL A 275 7.04 -37.94 11.80
N LYS A 276 5.92 -38.19 11.15
CA LYS A 276 5.78 -39.25 10.14
C LYS A 276 5.15 -38.68 8.86
N LEU A 277 5.63 -39.19 7.72
CA LEU A 277 4.98 -39.02 6.45
C LEU A 277 4.14 -40.24 6.11
N GLN A 278 2.96 -40.06 5.60
CA GLN A 278 2.04 -41.10 5.17
C GLN A 278 1.42 -40.72 3.83
N GLY A 279 1.14 -41.65 2.95
CA GLY A 279 0.53 -41.44 1.66
C GLY A 279 1.46 -41.73 0.51
N ASP A 280 1.27 -41.05 -0.63
CA ASP A 280 2.10 -41.27 -1.82
C ASP A 280 3.21 -40.19 -1.91
N MET A 281 4.43 -40.58 -1.67
CA MET A 281 5.60 -39.72 -1.74
C MET A 281 6.29 -39.73 -3.12
N LEU A 282 5.75 -40.46 -4.09
CA LEU A 282 6.31 -40.57 -5.45
C LEU A 282 7.77 -41.03 -5.50
N GLY A 283 8.23 -41.72 -4.48
CA GLY A 283 9.65 -42.11 -4.34
C GLY A 283 10.59 -41.00 -3.91
N LEU A 284 10.03 -39.85 -3.47
CA LEU A 284 10.77 -38.69 -2.99
C LEU A 284 10.91 -38.67 -1.46
N ASP A 285 10.78 -39.84 -0.81
CA ASP A 285 10.75 -39.98 0.66
C ASP A 285 11.88 -39.20 1.32
N LYS A 286 13.13 -39.39 0.88
CA LYS A 286 14.30 -38.70 1.45
C LYS A 286 14.26 -37.19 1.24
N ASP A 287 13.79 -36.73 0.09
CA ASP A 287 13.72 -35.31 -0.23
C ASP A 287 12.64 -34.61 0.60
N LEU A 288 11.49 -35.27 0.80
CA LEU A 288 10.40 -34.76 1.62
C LEU A 288 10.74 -34.86 3.13
N GLU A 289 11.39 -35.93 3.58
CA GLU A 289 11.90 -36.02 4.95
C GLU A 289 12.91 -34.93 5.29
N ALA A 290 13.75 -34.53 4.34
CA ALA A 290 14.71 -33.44 4.51
C ALA A 290 14.04 -32.06 4.73
N LEU A 291 12.79 -31.91 4.36
CA LEU A 291 12.00 -30.66 4.60
C LEU A 291 11.42 -30.62 6.02
N ILE A 292 11.47 -31.73 6.77
CA ILE A 292 10.98 -31.77 8.13
C ILE A 292 12.06 -31.17 9.04
N THR A 293 11.81 -29.91 9.41
CA THR A 293 12.71 -29.17 10.32
C THR A 293 12.44 -29.46 11.80
N ILE A 294 11.34 -30.12 12.09
CA ILE A 294 10.83 -30.43 13.44
C ILE A 294 11.50 -31.67 13.98
N LYS A 295 12.01 -31.62 15.22
CA LYS A 295 12.72 -32.75 15.85
C LYS A 295 11.93 -33.29 17.05
N PRO A 296 12.02 -34.61 17.32
CA PRO A 296 11.49 -35.18 18.54
C PRO A 296 12.10 -34.52 19.78
N GLY A 297 11.27 -34.28 20.80
CA GLY A 297 11.65 -33.59 22.03
C GLY A 297 11.49 -32.07 21.98
N GLU A 298 11.27 -31.44 20.81
CA GLU A 298 10.96 -30.04 20.71
C GLU A 298 9.54 -29.75 21.20
N ILE A 299 9.32 -28.50 21.63
CA ILE A 299 7.99 -28.03 21.99
C ILE A 299 7.13 -27.96 20.73
N TYR A 300 5.87 -28.42 20.82
CA TYR A 300 4.93 -28.27 19.72
C TYR A 300 4.80 -26.79 19.29
N ASN A 301 4.86 -26.56 17.99
CA ASN A 301 4.72 -25.24 17.40
C ASN A 301 3.86 -25.36 16.13
N ALA A 302 2.65 -24.78 16.18
CA ALA A 302 1.70 -24.89 15.09
C ALA A 302 2.18 -24.22 13.80
N GLU A 303 2.93 -23.13 13.90
CA GLU A 303 3.52 -22.46 12.75
C GLU A 303 4.59 -23.34 12.08
N SER A 304 5.46 -23.98 12.86
CA SER A 304 6.45 -24.92 12.33
C SER A 304 5.78 -26.11 11.64
N VAL A 305 4.70 -26.62 12.21
CA VAL A 305 3.90 -27.71 11.59
C VAL A 305 3.31 -27.27 10.26
N LYS A 306 2.73 -26.09 10.20
CA LYS A 306 2.20 -25.53 8.96
C LYS A 306 3.29 -25.26 7.92
N ASN A 307 4.45 -24.77 8.36
CA ASN A 307 5.58 -24.47 7.45
C ASN A 307 6.11 -25.73 6.78
N VAL A 308 6.22 -26.86 7.51
CA VAL A 308 6.59 -28.14 6.93
C VAL A 308 5.54 -28.62 5.93
N SER A 309 4.24 -28.53 6.25
CA SER A 309 3.16 -28.83 5.32
C SER A 309 3.25 -28.03 4.03
N THR A 310 3.48 -26.72 4.16
CA THR A 310 3.66 -25.83 3.02
C THR A 310 4.90 -26.19 2.21
N ALA A 311 6.03 -26.46 2.86
CA ALA A 311 7.28 -26.83 2.19
C ALA A 311 7.14 -28.14 1.38
N ILE A 312 6.45 -29.13 1.92
CA ILE A 312 6.15 -30.38 1.20
C ILE A 312 5.25 -30.12 -0.01
N THR A 313 4.17 -29.37 0.19
CA THR A 313 3.23 -29.03 -0.87
C THR A 313 3.92 -28.22 -1.97
N ASP A 314 4.70 -27.21 -1.62
CA ASP A 314 5.47 -26.39 -2.57
C ASP A 314 6.47 -27.26 -3.35
N LYS A 315 7.21 -28.14 -2.67
CA LYS A 315 8.15 -29.07 -3.33
C LYS A 315 7.46 -29.95 -4.38
N LEU A 316 6.32 -30.54 -4.05
CA LEU A 316 5.54 -31.33 -4.99
C LEU A 316 4.98 -30.48 -6.13
N SER A 317 4.53 -29.28 -5.82
CA SER A 317 4.00 -28.34 -6.81
C SER A 317 5.05 -27.85 -7.80
N THR A 318 6.31 -27.70 -7.40
CA THR A 318 7.40 -27.37 -8.34
C THR A 318 7.72 -28.52 -9.30
N LEU A 319 7.33 -29.75 -8.95
CA LEU A 319 7.50 -30.95 -9.79
C LEU A 319 6.32 -31.24 -10.73
N GLY A 320 5.32 -30.34 -10.75
CA GLY A 320 4.16 -30.44 -11.63
C GLY A 320 2.86 -30.87 -10.94
N TYR A 321 2.86 -31.11 -9.65
CA TYR A 321 1.68 -31.57 -8.91
C TYR A 321 0.87 -30.37 -8.38
N ALA A 322 0.12 -29.73 -9.29
CA ALA A 322 -0.57 -28.46 -9.05
C ALA A 322 -1.58 -28.48 -7.88
N PHE A 323 -2.09 -29.64 -7.52
CA PHE A 323 -3.10 -29.84 -6.47
C PHE A 323 -2.58 -30.72 -5.33
N ALA A 324 -1.26 -30.80 -5.17
CA ALA A 324 -0.67 -31.53 -4.07
C ALA A 324 -1.12 -30.98 -2.71
N SER A 325 -1.26 -31.85 -1.75
CA SER A 325 -1.56 -31.51 -0.37
C SER A 325 -0.73 -32.32 0.61
N ALA A 326 -0.39 -31.73 1.73
CA ALA A 326 0.28 -32.38 2.84
C ALA A 326 -0.41 -31.95 4.14
N ASN A 327 -1.45 -32.70 4.53
CA ASN A 327 -2.29 -32.32 5.66
C ASN A 327 -1.69 -32.84 6.97
N PRO A 328 -1.31 -31.96 7.93
CA PRO A 328 -0.83 -32.39 9.23
C PRO A 328 -1.99 -32.89 10.11
N ASN A 329 -1.82 -34.05 10.72
CA ASN A 329 -2.72 -34.62 11.70
C ASN A 329 -1.95 -34.79 13.02
N PRO A 330 -2.09 -33.88 13.99
CA PRO A 330 -1.47 -34.05 15.31
C PRO A 330 -2.25 -35.08 16.13
N ILE A 331 -1.56 -36.11 16.59
CA ILE A 331 -2.09 -37.18 17.46
C ILE A 331 -1.51 -36.95 18.85
N ALA A 332 -2.32 -36.41 19.76
CA ALA A 332 -1.91 -36.10 21.12
C ALA A 332 -2.07 -37.29 22.07
N ASP A 333 -1.05 -37.56 22.91
CA ASP A 333 -1.15 -38.36 24.10
C ASP A 333 -1.17 -37.46 25.33
N ALA A 334 -2.35 -37.28 25.90
CA ALA A 334 -2.57 -36.43 27.07
C ALA A 334 -1.85 -36.92 28.32
N ASN A 335 -1.63 -38.24 28.47
CA ASN A 335 -0.95 -38.82 29.64
C ASN A 335 0.56 -38.56 29.57
N ALA A 336 1.13 -38.74 28.40
CA ALA A 336 2.56 -38.52 28.17
C ALA A 336 2.87 -37.03 27.87
N ARG A 337 1.87 -36.18 27.63
CA ARG A 337 1.99 -34.79 27.17
C ARG A 337 2.84 -34.65 25.90
N THR A 338 2.66 -35.62 24.98
CA THR A 338 3.39 -35.69 23.73
C THR A 338 2.43 -35.69 22.55
N VAL A 339 2.91 -35.20 21.39
CA VAL A 339 2.15 -35.21 20.14
C VAL A 339 2.97 -35.80 19.02
N GLU A 340 2.42 -36.78 18.32
CA GLU A 340 2.95 -37.29 17.07
C GLU A 340 2.30 -36.52 15.91
N ILE A 341 3.09 -36.03 14.96
CA ILE A 341 2.56 -35.31 13.79
C ILE A 341 2.64 -36.25 12.59
N VAL A 342 1.50 -36.57 12.02
CA VAL A 342 1.40 -37.41 10.82
C VAL A 342 0.98 -36.53 9.64
N TYR A 343 1.88 -36.30 8.69
CA TYR A 343 1.53 -35.59 7.45
C TYR A 343 0.99 -36.60 6.42
N THR A 344 -0.28 -36.43 6.08
CA THR A 344 -0.88 -37.20 4.99
C THR A 344 -0.61 -36.50 3.67
N VAL A 345 0.29 -37.06 2.88
CA VAL A 345 0.73 -36.56 1.59
C VAL A 345 -0.12 -37.15 0.48
N ASP A 346 -0.79 -36.26 -0.27
CA ASP A 346 -1.47 -36.62 -1.52
C ASP A 346 -0.96 -35.69 -2.62
N PRO A 347 -0.12 -36.18 -3.53
CA PRO A 347 0.38 -35.38 -4.65
C PRO A 347 -0.67 -35.07 -5.69
N GLY A 348 -1.77 -35.83 -5.72
CA GLY A 348 -2.73 -35.73 -6.80
C GLY A 348 -2.12 -36.16 -8.14
N ARG A 349 -2.51 -35.48 -9.21
CA ARG A 349 -2.01 -35.78 -10.57
C ARG A 349 -1.04 -34.70 -11.03
N ARG A 350 0.00 -35.14 -11.75
CA ARG A 350 0.92 -34.21 -12.41
C ARG A 350 0.20 -33.52 -13.56
N ALA A 351 0.32 -32.20 -13.63
CA ALA A 351 -0.37 -31.36 -14.59
C ALA A 351 0.59 -30.43 -15.33
N TYR A 352 0.30 -30.17 -16.59
CA TYR A 352 0.96 -29.13 -17.34
C TYR A 352 0.00 -27.99 -17.67
N VAL A 353 0.55 -26.79 -17.84
CA VAL A 353 -0.22 -25.59 -18.12
C VAL A 353 -0.60 -25.58 -19.59
N ARG A 354 -1.90 -25.67 -19.89
CA ARG A 354 -2.41 -25.60 -21.25
C ARG A 354 -2.39 -24.16 -21.77
N ARG A 355 -2.91 -23.23 -20.98
CA ARG A 355 -3.02 -21.80 -21.32
C ARG A 355 -2.81 -20.93 -20.11
N VAL A 356 -2.33 -19.71 -20.36
CA VAL A 356 -2.32 -18.61 -19.39
C VAL A 356 -3.39 -17.62 -19.80
N ASN A 357 -4.48 -17.58 -19.06
CA ASN A 357 -5.61 -16.69 -19.29
C ASN A 357 -5.48 -15.45 -18.41
N ILE A 358 -5.42 -14.28 -19.02
CA ILE A 358 -5.35 -12.98 -18.30
C ILE A 358 -6.75 -12.36 -18.33
N ILE A 359 -7.25 -11.98 -17.16
CA ILE A 359 -8.63 -11.48 -16.97
C ILE A 359 -8.58 -10.20 -16.13
N GLY A 360 -9.42 -9.21 -16.51
CA GLY A 360 -9.56 -7.95 -15.75
C GLY A 360 -8.71 -6.80 -16.27
N ASN A 361 -7.88 -7.02 -17.29
CA ASN A 361 -7.06 -6.01 -17.93
C ASN A 361 -7.84 -5.22 -19.01
N ASN A 362 -8.62 -4.24 -18.59
CA ASN A 362 -9.46 -3.46 -19.51
C ASN A 362 -8.70 -2.33 -20.21
N ARG A 363 -7.64 -1.81 -19.59
CA ARG A 363 -6.78 -0.72 -20.08
C ARG A 363 -5.39 -1.19 -20.43
N THR A 364 -4.83 -2.08 -19.60
CA THR A 364 -3.48 -2.62 -19.78
C THR A 364 -3.49 -3.67 -20.89
N ARG A 365 -2.58 -3.56 -21.84
CA ARG A 365 -2.44 -4.54 -22.92
C ARG A 365 -2.02 -5.90 -22.37
N ASP A 366 -2.52 -6.98 -22.96
CA ASP A 366 -2.20 -8.36 -22.57
C ASP A 366 -0.69 -8.61 -22.55
N GLU A 367 0.03 -8.10 -23.53
CA GLU A 367 1.49 -8.24 -23.66
C GLU A 367 2.25 -7.71 -22.43
N VAL A 368 1.74 -6.65 -21.78
CA VAL A 368 2.37 -6.02 -20.60
C VAL A 368 2.33 -6.95 -19.39
N ILE A 369 1.26 -7.71 -19.25
CA ILE A 369 1.10 -8.69 -18.18
C ILE A 369 1.81 -10.00 -18.56
N ARG A 370 1.60 -10.46 -19.78
CA ARG A 370 2.13 -11.74 -20.29
C ARG A 370 3.65 -11.81 -20.25
N ARG A 371 4.35 -10.71 -20.53
CA ARG A 371 5.82 -10.65 -20.46
C ARG A 371 6.38 -10.81 -19.03
N GLU A 372 5.56 -10.60 -18.00
CA GLU A 372 5.92 -10.84 -16.61
C GLU A 372 5.70 -12.30 -16.17
N VAL A 373 4.96 -13.08 -16.94
CA VAL A 373 4.67 -14.47 -16.61
C VAL A 373 5.91 -15.34 -16.87
N ARG A 374 6.30 -16.13 -15.87
CA ARG A 374 7.44 -17.06 -15.91
C ARG A 374 7.01 -18.53 -16.02
N GLN A 375 5.73 -18.81 -15.74
CA GLN A 375 5.10 -20.09 -16.03
C GLN A 375 4.65 -20.13 -17.47
N TYR A 376 5.34 -20.89 -18.31
CA TYR A 376 5.01 -20.99 -19.73
C TYR A 376 3.91 -22.01 -20.00
N GLU A 377 3.16 -21.78 -21.08
CA GLU A 377 2.23 -22.74 -21.65
C GLU A 377 2.99 -23.97 -22.17
N ALA A 378 2.32 -25.12 -22.17
CA ALA A 378 2.89 -26.42 -22.50
C ALA A 378 4.03 -26.92 -21.59
N ALA A 379 4.35 -26.20 -20.53
CA ALA A 379 5.31 -26.62 -19.50
C ALA A 379 4.58 -27.27 -18.31
N TRP A 380 5.30 -28.14 -17.56
CA TRP A 380 4.80 -28.61 -16.28
C TRP A 380 4.50 -27.44 -15.36
N PHE A 381 3.42 -27.57 -14.59
CA PHE A 381 3.07 -26.61 -13.57
C PHE A 381 4.24 -26.48 -12.55
N ASP A 382 4.52 -25.26 -12.15
CA ASP A 382 5.59 -24.94 -11.21
C ASP A 382 5.11 -23.78 -10.32
N SER A 383 4.84 -24.07 -9.05
CA SER A 383 4.31 -23.10 -8.09
C SER A 383 5.22 -21.90 -7.89
N ASP A 384 6.55 -22.12 -7.91
CA ASP A 384 7.52 -21.03 -7.74
C ASP A 384 7.48 -20.06 -8.92
N LYS A 385 7.34 -20.60 -10.15
CA LYS A 385 7.19 -19.76 -11.35
C LYS A 385 5.85 -19.02 -11.35
N VAL A 386 4.77 -19.65 -10.88
CA VAL A 386 3.46 -18.97 -10.75
C VAL A 386 3.52 -17.87 -9.72
N LYS A 387 4.11 -18.12 -8.55
CA LYS A 387 4.32 -17.13 -7.50
C LYS A 387 5.18 -15.98 -7.99
N LEU A 388 6.31 -16.30 -8.64
CA LEU A 388 7.19 -15.30 -9.23
C LEU A 388 6.46 -14.45 -10.28
N SER A 389 5.63 -15.08 -11.12
CA SER A 389 4.82 -14.36 -12.13
C SER A 389 3.85 -13.37 -11.47
N ARG A 390 3.12 -13.83 -10.44
CA ARG A 390 2.22 -12.97 -9.67
C ARG A 390 2.96 -11.80 -9.05
N ASP A 391 4.09 -12.05 -8.38
CA ASP A 391 4.88 -11.02 -7.68
C ASP A 391 5.49 -10.02 -8.67
N ARG A 392 5.83 -10.46 -9.88
CA ARG A 392 6.33 -9.58 -10.95
C ARG A 392 5.22 -8.68 -11.50
N ILE A 393 4.02 -9.23 -11.74
CA ILE A 393 2.85 -8.47 -12.19
C ILE A 393 2.42 -7.46 -11.12
N ASP A 394 2.42 -7.85 -9.85
CA ASP A 394 2.09 -6.97 -8.73
C ASP A 394 3.07 -5.80 -8.60
N ARG A 395 4.38 -6.06 -8.79
CA ARG A 395 5.44 -5.02 -8.78
C ARG A 395 5.30 -3.97 -9.86
N LEU A 396 4.55 -4.22 -10.95
CA LEU A 396 4.25 -3.18 -11.94
C LEU A 396 3.50 -1.99 -11.33
N GLY A 397 2.74 -2.24 -10.25
CA GLY A 397 2.00 -1.21 -9.55
C GLY A 397 0.77 -0.70 -10.32
N TYR A 398 0.31 -1.40 -11.35
CA TYR A 398 -0.85 -1.04 -12.15
C TYR A 398 -2.15 -1.64 -11.63
N PHE A 399 -2.05 -2.55 -10.68
CA PHE A 399 -3.16 -3.37 -10.17
C PHE A 399 -3.34 -3.16 -8.66
N GLU A 400 -4.60 -3.21 -8.23
CA GLU A 400 -5.00 -3.22 -6.81
C GLU A 400 -4.79 -4.62 -6.22
N SER A 401 -5.06 -5.65 -7.03
CA SER A 401 -4.85 -7.05 -6.66
C SER A 401 -4.48 -7.89 -7.88
N VAL A 402 -3.63 -8.88 -7.66
CA VAL A 402 -3.20 -9.86 -8.64
C VAL A 402 -3.31 -11.25 -8.02
N THR A 403 -4.07 -12.15 -8.67
CA THR A 403 -4.12 -13.56 -8.29
C THR A 403 -3.72 -14.42 -9.49
N ALA A 404 -3.06 -15.53 -9.23
CA ALA A 404 -2.67 -16.49 -10.26
C ALA A 404 -2.98 -17.90 -9.75
N GLU A 405 -3.99 -18.54 -10.32
CA GLU A 405 -4.52 -19.81 -9.82
C GLU A 405 -4.61 -20.84 -10.94
N PRO A 406 -4.19 -22.10 -10.69
CA PRO A 406 -4.42 -23.19 -11.62
C PRO A 406 -5.88 -23.64 -11.58
N LYS A 407 -6.54 -23.67 -12.74
CA LYS A 407 -7.92 -24.19 -12.91
C LYS A 407 -7.87 -25.50 -13.68
N PRO A 408 -8.47 -26.58 -13.18
CA PRO A 408 -8.56 -27.83 -13.90
C PRO A 408 -9.29 -27.67 -15.22
N VAL A 409 -8.81 -28.28 -16.30
CA VAL A 409 -9.46 -28.25 -17.60
C VAL A 409 -10.49 -29.37 -17.67
N PRO A 410 -11.79 -29.07 -17.89
CA PRO A 410 -12.83 -30.10 -17.98
C PRO A 410 -12.53 -31.11 -19.07
N GLY A 411 -12.70 -32.38 -18.76
CA GLY A 411 -12.48 -33.49 -19.72
C GLY A 411 -11.03 -33.95 -19.86
N THR A 412 -10.08 -33.29 -19.19
CA THR A 412 -8.66 -33.69 -19.12
C THR A 412 -8.28 -34.12 -17.71
N ARG A 413 -7.20 -34.93 -17.61
CA ARG A 413 -6.75 -35.44 -16.32
C ARG A 413 -5.42 -34.83 -15.84
N ASP A 414 -4.70 -34.18 -16.77
CA ASP A 414 -3.30 -33.76 -16.64
C ASP A 414 -3.09 -32.31 -17.15
N GLN A 415 -4.15 -31.53 -17.33
CA GLN A 415 -4.07 -30.17 -17.80
C GLN A 415 -4.70 -29.19 -16.84
N VAL A 416 -4.05 -28.04 -16.70
CA VAL A 416 -4.57 -26.88 -16.00
C VAL A 416 -4.46 -25.64 -16.87
N ASP A 417 -5.41 -24.74 -16.74
CA ASP A 417 -5.29 -23.38 -17.23
C ASP A 417 -4.80 -22.51 -16.06
N LEU A 418 -3.79 -21.71 -16.28
CA LEU A 418 -3.37 -20.70 -15.30
C LEU A 418 -4.21 -19.44 -15.50
N GLU A 419 -5.09 -19.15 -14.56
CA GLU A 419 -5.92 -17.95 -14.57
C GLU A 419 -5.26 -16.83 -13.77
N VAL A 420 -4.85 -15.77 -14.48
CA VAL A 420 -4.26 -14.57 -13.88
C VAL A 420 -5.35 -13.50 -13.86
N ASN A 421 -5.92 -13.26 -12.68
CA ASN A 421 -6.93 -12.23 -12.49
C ASN A 421 -6.25 -10.97 -11.95
N VAL A 422 -6.48 -9.85 -12.62
CA VAL A 422 -5.97 -8.55 -12.22
C VAL A 422 -7.13 -7.57 -12.03
N LYS A 423 -7.00 -6.69 -11.03
CA LYS A 423 -7.91 -5.58 -10.81
C LYS A 423 -7.13 -4.28 -10.98
N GLU A 424 -7.43 -3.57 -12.08
CA GLU A 424 -6.71 -2.34 -12.42
C GLU A 424 -7.01 -1.19 -11.45
N ARG A 425 -5.98 -0.39 -11.16
CA ARG A 425 -6.09 0.89 -10.44
C ARG A 425 -5.72 2.07 -11.35
N PRO A 426 -6.10 3.30 -10.99
CA PRO A 426 -5.58 4.49 -11.66
C PRO A 426 -4.05 4.53 -11.59
N THR A 427 -3.39 4.77 -12.73
CA THR A 427 -1.92 4.79 -12.85
C THR A 427 -1.36 6.19 -13.02
N GLY A 428 -2.22 7.21 -13.07
CA GLY A 428 -1.84 8.61 -13.01
C GLY A 428 -1.78 9.09 -11.56
N SER A 429 -0.76 9.88 -11.22
CA SER A 429 -0.62 10.51 -9.91
C SER A 429 -0.13 11.94 -10.05
N ILE A 430 -0.68 12.80 -9.22
CA ILE A 430 -0.17 14.15 -8.97
C ILE A 430 0.30 14.17 -7.53
N SER A 431 1.55 14.55 -7.32
CA SER A 431 2.14 14.71 -6.00
C SER A 431 2.47 16.18 -5.76
N LEU A 432 2.13 16.66 -4.59
CA LEU A 432 2.54 17.96 -4.08
C LEU A 432 3.17 17.72 -2.72
N GLY A 433 4.39 18.19 -2.55
CA GLY A 433 5.15 18.02 -1.31
C GLY A 433 5.66 19.36 -0.80
N ALA A 434 5.72 19.49 0.50
CA ALA A 434 6.43 20.55 1.17
C ALA A 434 7.28 19.93 2.28
N GLY A 435 8.51 20.37 2.39
CA GLY A 435 9.45 19.89 3.39
C GLY A 435 10.24 21.04 3.98
N TYR A 436 11.06 20.72 4.96
CA TYR A 436 12.04 21.62 5.53
C TYR A 436 13.25 20.83 6.01
N SER A 437 14.43 21.35 5.74
CA SER A 437 15.66 20.82 6.34
C SER A 437 16.54 21.94 6.86
N THR A 438 17.46 21.61 7.75
CA THR A 438 18.43 22.58 8.29
C THR A 438 19.39 23.10 7.24
N SER A 439 19.67 22.33 6.20
CA SER A 439 20.60 22.71 5.13
C SER A 439 19.92 23.45 3.98
N GLU A 440 18.70 23.04 3.58
CA GLU A 440 18.08 23.55 2.37
C GLU A 440 16.89 24.50 2.61
N GLY A 441 16.55 24.74 3.88
CA GLY A 441 15.38 25.54 4.24
C GLY A 441 14.07 24.88 3.78
N ILE A 442 13.15 25.66 3.23
CA ILE A 442 11.87 25.18 2.73
C ILE A 442 12.08 24.49 1.36
N ILE A 443 11.60 23.26 1.27
CA ILE A 443 11.62 22.44 0.05
C ILE A 443 10.19 22.30 -0.45
N LEU A 444 9.96 22.64 -1.71
CA LEU A 444 8.67 22.44 -2.37
C LEU A 444 8.87 21.50 -3.55
N SER A 445 8.00 20.52 -3.66
CA SER A 445 7.99 19.56 -4.78
C SER A 445 6.62 19.48 -5.41
N ALA A 446 6.60 19.37 -6.73
CA ALA A 446 5.41 19.05 -7.50
C ALA A 446 5.78 18.01 -8.55
N GLY A 447 5.02 16.95 -8.63
CA GLY A 447 5.24 15.87 -9.59
C GLY A 447 3.95 15.45 -10.27
N PHE A 448 4.05 15.14 -11.54
CA PHE A 448 3.03 14.44 -12.30
C PHE A 448 3.67 13.17 -12.86
N ALA A 449 3.07 12.03 -12.60
CA ALA A 449 3.50 10.77 -13.18
C ALA A 449 2.30 10.04 -13.78
N GLN A 450 2.43 9.61 -15.02
CA GLN A 450 1.49 8.71 -15.69
C GLN A 450 2.23 7.41 -16.01
N ASN A 451 1.98 6.40 -15.21
CA ASN A 451 2.45 5.05 -15.48
C ASN A 451 1.49 4.34 -16.43
N ASN A 452 2.01 3.36 -17.16
CA ASN A 452 1.20 2.55 -18.10
C ASN A 452 0.44 3.41 -19.12
N VAL A 453 1.15 4.35 -19.75
CA VAL A 453 0.58 5.26 -20.77
C VAL A 453 -0.07 4.46 -21.89
N PHE A 454 -1.35 4.70 -22.15
CA PHE A 454 -2.16 3.97 -23.14
C PHE A 454 -2.11 2.43 -23.01
N GLY A 455 -1.85 1.93 -21.81
CA GLY A 455 -1.78 0.49 -21.55
C GLY A 455 -0.52 -0.20 -22.04
N THR A 456 0.50 0.54 -22.47
CA THR A 456 1.75 0.01 -23.05
C THR A 456 2.79 -0.41 -22.01
N GLY A 457 2.59 -0.04 -20.76
CA GLY A 457 3.58 -0.19 -19.70
C GLY A 457 4.62 0.93 -19.66
N ASN A 458 4.61 1.88 -20.60
CA ASN A 458 5.51 3.02 -20.59
C ASN A 458 5.07 4.04 -19.52
N SER A 459 6.03 4.80 -19.01
CA SER A 459 5.76 5.87 -18.04
C SER A 459 6.32 7.21 -18.52
N VAL A 460 5.61 8.27 -18.14
CA VAL A 460 6.03 9.65 -18.32
C VAL A 460 5.92 10.36 -16.97
N SER A 461 6.97 11.05 -16.57
CA SER A 461 6.94 11.90 -15.38
C SER A 461 7.48 13.30 -15.67
N VAL A 462 6.92 14.26 -14.95
CA VAL A 462 7.40 15.64 -14.87
C VAL A 462 7.56 15.95 -13.40
N ASP A 463 8.76 16.35 -13.01
CA ASP A 463 9.12 16.64 -11.63
C ASP A 463 9.68 18.06 -11.52
N VAL A 464 9.20 18.79 -10.53
CA VAL A 464 9.65 20.12 -10.16
C VAL A 464 9.99 20.11 -8.69
N ASN A 465 11.26 20.36 -8.37
CA ASN A 465 11.73 20.50 -7.01
C ASN A 465 12.39 21.87 -6.85
N THR A 466 12.08 22.57 -5.78
CA THR A 466 12.70 23.85 -5.46
C THR A 466 12.96 23.95 -3.97
N SER A 467 14.15 24.39 -3.64
CA SER A 467 14.56 24.77 -2.29
C SER A 467 15.27 26.14 -2.34
N LYS A 468 15.82 26.58 -1.24
CA LYS A 468 16.65 27.78 -1.17
C LYS A 468 17.86 27.66 -2.11
N SER A 469 18.54 26.52 -2.08
CA SER A 469 19.81 26.28 -2.76
C SER A 469 19.67 25.51 -4.09
N GLN A 470 18.55 24.88 -4.36
CA GLN A 470 18.38 24.04 -5.55
C GLN A 470 17.02 24.21 -6.22
N ARG A 471 17.03 24.28 -7.55
CA ARG A 471 15.83 24.21 -8.38
C ARG A 471 16.06 23.22 -9.51
N THR A 472 15.14 22.27 -9.66
CA THR A 472 15.21 21.23 -10.69
C THR A 472 13.87 21.11 -11.41
N TYR A 473 13.92 21.12 -12.73
CA TYR A 473 12.83 20.72 -13.62
C TYR A 473 13.28 19.49 -14.38
N ALA A 474 12.51 18.41 -14.35
CA ALA A 474 12.84 17.18 -15.05
C ALA A 474 11.63 16.60 -15.77
N LEU A 475 11.85 16.14 -17.00
CA LEU A 475 10.93 15.31 -17.77
C LEU A 475 11.60 13.99 -18.04
N SER A 476 10.94 12.88 -17.68
CA SER A 476 11.44 11.53 -17.93
C SER A 476 10.40 10.68 -18.65
N VAL A 477 10.83 9.94 -19.65
CA VAL A 477 10.04 8.94 -20.36
C VAL A 477 10.75 7.61 -20.24
N VAL A 478 10.07 6.59 -19.69
CA VAL A 478 10.64 5.25 -19.48
C VAL A 478 9.86 4.21 -20.26
N GLU A 479 10.55 3.45 -21.08
CA GLU A 479 10.07 2.24 -21.76
C GLU A 479 10.67 1.02 -21.04
N PRO A 480 9.93 0.30 -20.19
CA PRO A 480 10.50 -0.76 -19.37
C PRO A 480 10.88 -2.02 -20.15
N TYR A 481 10.36 -2.18 -21.36
CA TYR A 481 10.62 -3.33 -22.24
C TYR A 481 10.84 -2.90 -23.67
N VAL A 482 12.08 -2.56 -24.01
CA VAL A 482 12.51 -2.35 -25.40
C VAL A 482 12.80 -3.70 -26.07
N THR A 483 13.23 -4.68 -25.26
CA THR A 483 13.45 -6.07 -25.70
C THR A 483 12.62 -7.04 -24.83
N PRO A 484 12.33 -8.25 -25.33
CA PRO A 484 11.57 -9.28 -24.58
C PRO A 484 12.25 -9.67 -23.26
N GLU A 485 13.57 -9.54 -23.15
CA GLU A 485 14.36 -9.85 -21.96
C GLU A 485 14.18 -8.81 -20.85
N GLY A 486 13.50 -7.68 -21.13
CA GLY A 486 13.21 -6.64 -20.15
C GLY A 486 14.29 -5.54 -20.06
N VAL A 487 15.03 -5.31 -21.15
CA VAL A 487 15.89 -4.12 -21.24
C VAL A 487 15.00 -2.90 -21.28
N SER A 488 15.19 -2.01 -20.31
CA SER A 488 14.50 -0.72 -20.25
C SER A 488 15.29 0.36 -20.98
N ARG A 489 14.60 1.40 -21.44
CA ARG A 489 15.20 2.61 -21.98
C ARG A 489 14.52 3.82 -21.36
N SER A 490 15.31 4.80 -20.92
CA SER A 490 14.81 6.09 -20.47
C SER A 490 15.37 7.24 -21.29
N TYR A 491 14.55 8.26 -21.43
CA TYR A 491 14.91 9.55 -21.99
C TYR A 491 14.65 10.59 -20.92
N ASP A 492 15.66 11.42 -20.66
CA ASP A 492 15.61 12.42 -19.62
C ASP A 492 15.97 13.79 -20.18
N ILE A 493 15.19 14.80 -19.82
CA ILE A 493 15.47 16.21 -20.10
C ILE A 493 15.38 16.94 -18.77
N TYR A 494 16.40 17.72 -18.42
CA TYR A 494 16.40 18.42 -17.16
C TYR A 494 17.11 19.77 -17.23
N ASP A 495 16.68 20.65 -16.33
CA ASP A 495 17.30 21.94 -16.01
C ASP A 495 17.44 21.98 -14.49
N ARG A 496 18.69 22.09 -14.01
CA ARG A 496 19.05 22.11 -12.60
C ARG A 496 19.92 23.30 -12.28
N ARG A 497 19.45 24.15 -11.39
CA ARG A 497 20.22 25.24 -10.79
C ARG A 497 20.62 24.86 -9.37
N VAL A 498 21.86 25.12 -9.01
CA VAL A 498 22.42 24.92 -7.68
C VAL A 498 23.12 26.19 -7.26
N ASP A 499 22.82 26.66 -6.07
CA ASP A 499 23.39 27.83 -5.45
C ASP A 499 24.12 27.38 -4.18
N LEU A 500 25.45 27.44 -4.20
CA LEU A 500 26.29 26.98 -3.10
C LEU A 500 26.44 28.04 -2.00
N GLU A 501 26.18 29.32 -2.29
CA GLU A 501 26.14 30.39 -1.29
C GLU A 501 24.98 30.13 -0.31
N GLU A 502 23.84 29.76 -0.82
CA GLU A 502 22.65 29.45 -0.01
C GLU A 502 22.79 28.16 0.83
N LEU A 503 23.82 27.37 0.60
CA LEU A 503 24.20 26.19 1.41
C LEU A 503 25.33 26.51 2.41
N ASP A 504 25.77 27.77 2.49
CA ASP A 504 26.93 28.20 3.26
C ASP A 504 28.23 27.41 2.87
N VAL A 505 28.35 27.08 1.57
CA VAL A 505 29.47 26.29 1.04
C VAL A 505 30.47 27.18 0.32
N ALA A 506 30.05 27.95 -0.67
CA ALA A 506 30.90 28.88 -1.43
C ALA A 506 30.06 29.84 -2.25
N ASP A 507 30.54 31.07 -2.47
CA ASP A 507 29.84 32.09 -3.28
C ASP A 507 29.93 31.77 -4.77
N VAL A 508 29.11 30.83 -5.21
CA VAL A 508 29.00 30.41 -6.62
C VAL A 508 27.67 29.75 -6.91
N GLU A 509 27.15 30.03 -8.08
CA GLU A 509 25.96 29.41 -8.61
C GLU A 509 26.26 28.72 -9.95
N TYR A 510 25.59 27.60 -10.23
CA TYR A 510 25.65 26.98 -11.55
C TYR A 510 24.30 26.39 -11.98
N GLU A 511 24.06 26.43 -13.30
CA GLU A 511 22.85 25.89 -13.94
C GLU A 511 23.26 24.85 -14.97
N THR A 512 22.81 23.60 -14.80
CA THR A 512 23.07 22.50 -15.72
C THR A 512 21.82 22.12 -16.47
N ARG A 513 21.89 22.19 -17.80
CA ARG A 513 20.86 21.71 -18.72
C ARG A 513 21.35 20.46 -19.42
N GLY A 514 20.53 19.42 -19.43
CA GLY A 514 20.93 18.16 -19.99
C GLY A 514 19.81 17.42 -20.68
N VAL A 515 20.22 16.63 -21.68
CA VAL A 515 19.40 15.61 -22.31
C VAL A 515 20.16 14.29 -22.25
N GLY A 516 19.46 13.20 -21.94
CA GLY A 516 20.07 11.90 -21.76
C GLY A 516 19.23 10.76 -22.31
N VAL A 517 19.93 9.68 -22.63
CA VAL A 517 19.31 8.38 -22.91
C VAL A 517 20.06 7.32 -22.11
N SER A 518 19.33 6.44 -21.45
CA SER A 518 19.93 5.34 -20.71
C SER A 518 19.16 4.02 -20.93
N TRP A 519 19.91 2.92 -20.85
CA TRP A 519 19.40 1.56 -20.92
C TRP A 519 19.64 0.88 -19.57
N GLY A 520 18.61 0.22 -19.05
CA GLY A 520 18.70 -0.62 -17.86
C GLY A 520 18.58 -2.08 -18.26
N ILE A 521 19.62 -2.86 -18.03
CA ILE A 521 19.71 -4.27 -18.39
C ILE A 521 19.55 -5.09 -17.12
N PRO A 522 18.43 -5.84 -16.93
CA PRO A 522 18.30 -6.75 -15.81
C PRO A 522 19.22 -7.95 -16.00
N PHE A 523 20.21 -8.10 -15.14
CA PHE A 523 21.16 -9.22 -15.20
C PHE A 523 20.66 -10.41 -14.38
N THR A 524 20.07 -10.13 -13.21
CA THR A 524 19.36 -11.09 -12.38
C THR A 524 18.09 -10.41 -11.82
N GLU A 525 17.32 -11.11 -11.02
CA GLU A 525 16.16 -10.51 -10.31
C GLU A 525 16.57 -9.38 -9.34
N LEU A 526 17.81 -9.39 -8.87
CA LEU A 526 18.33 -8.43 -7.90
C LEU A 526 19.33 -7.44 -8.52
N ASP A 527 19.95 -7.78 -9.64
CA ASP A 527 21.04 -7.01 -10.25
C ASP A 527 20.60 -6.31 -11.53
N ARG A 528 20.96 -5.05 -11.67
CA ARG A 528 20.77 -4.26 -12.90
C ARG A 528 22.05 -3.56 -13.31
N VAL A 529 22.32 -3.55 -14.59
CA VAL A 529 23.39 -2.77 -15.21
C VAL A 529 22.76 -1.62 -15.98
N PHE A 530 23.33 -0.45 -15.86
CA PHE A 530 22.90 0.75 -16.58
C PHE A 530 23.99 1.22 -17.51
N LEU A 531 23.59 1.59 -18.71
CA LEU A 531 24.45 2.22 -19.70
C LEU A 531 23.71 3.44 -20.24
N GLY A 532 24.35 4.60 -20.27
CA GLY A 532 23.69 5.81 -20.76
C GLY A 532 24.66 6.79 -21.40
N GLY A 533 24.10 7.74 -22.14
CA GLY A 533 24.80 8.90 -22.67
C GLY A 533 24.02 10.16 -22.33
N ARG A 534 24.74 11.23 -22.01
CA ARG A 534 24.18 12.55 -21.72
C ARG A 534 24.94 13.63 -22.47
N LEU A 535 24.19 14.62 -22.90
CA LEU A 535 24.72 15.90 -23.37
C LEU A 535 24.33 16.93 -22.33
N GLU A 536 25.32 17.55 -21.69
CA GLU A 536 25.12 18.52 -20.61
C GLU A 536 25.84 19.83 -21.00
N SER A 537 25.19 20.97 -20.70
CA SER A 537 25.80 22.28 -20.71
C SER A 537 25.63 22.89 -19.31
N THR A 538 26.71 23.36 -18.71
CA THR A 538 26.69 23.89 -17.35
C THR A 538 27.10 25.36 -17.40
N LYS A 539 26.14 26.27 -17.17
CA LYS A 539 26.40 27.68 -16.99
C LYS A 539 26.92 27.94 -15.59
N VAL A 540 28.14 28.47 -15.49
CA VAL A 540 28.82 28.79 -14.24
C VAL A 540 28.71 30.29 -14.00
N MET A 541 28.29 30.70 -12.83
CA MET A 541 28.13 32.09 -12.44
C MET A 541 29.06 32.35 -11.24
N VAL A 542 30.23 32.90 -11.55
CA VAL A 542 31.24 33.33 -10.57
C VAL A 542 31.25 34.86 -10.48
N ASN A 543 31.63 35.38 -9.35
CA ASN A 543 31.79 36.81 -9.08
C ASN A 543 33.12 37.07 -8.35
N ASP A 544 33.40 38.32 -7.99
CA ASP A 544 34.64 38.72 -7.31
C ASP A 544 34.83 38.08 -5.91
N ARG A 545 33.75 37.55 -5.32
CA ARG A 545 33.74 36.89 -3.99
C ARG A 545 33.92 35.40 -4.12
N SER A 546 33.67 34.82 -5.31
CA SER A 546 33.82 33.39 -5.53
C SER A 546 35.25 32.93 -5.26
N PRO A 547 35.44 31.66 -4.78
CA PRO A 547 36.76 31.08 -4.62
C PRO A 547 37.64 31.25 -5.89
N LYS A 548 38.87 31.65 -5.71
CA LYS A 548 39.81 31.91 -6.82
C LYS A 548 39.97 30.72 -7.76
N ARG A 549 39.85 29.52 -7.19
CA ARG A 549 39.89 28.28 -7.99
C ARG A 549 38.70 28.22 -8.95
N TYR A 550 37.50 28.65 -8.55
CA TYR A 550 36.32 28.62 -9.41
C TYR A 550 36.36 29.71 -10.48
N ILE A 551 36.86 30.89 -10.14
CA ILE A 551 37.10 31.96 -11.09
C ILE A 551 38.13 31.49 -12.14
N THR A 552 39.26 30.90 -11.70
CA THR A 552 40.28 30.34 -12.60
C THR A 552 39.72 29.26 -13.51
N TYR A 553 38.81 28.42 -13.00
CA TYR A 553 38.15 27.41 -13.83
C TYR A 553 37.26 28.06 -14.92
N ALA A 554 36.45 29.04 -14.56
CA ALA A 554 35.58 29.76 -15.49
C ALA A 554 36.39 30.54 -16.54
N ASP A 555 37.51 31.20 -16.17
CA ASP A 555 38.42 31.88 -17.09
C ASP A 555 39.04 30.93 -18.10
N LYS A 556 39.31 29.69 -17.69
CA LYS A 556 40.01 28.71 -18.54
C LYS A 556 39.08 27.94 -19.47
N PHE A 557 37.93 27.47 -18.96
CA PHE A 557 37.02 26.61 -19.69
C PHE A 557 35.74 27.34 -20.16
N GLY A 558 35.64 28.66 -19.86
CA GLY A 558 34.46 29.47 -20.13
C GLY A 558 33.36 29.31 -19.07
N ASP A 559 32.40 30.21 -19.16
CA ASP A 559 31.26 30.28 -18.25
C ASP A 559 30.12 29.32 -18.61
N ASN A 560 30.21 28.60 -19.70
CA ASN A 560 29.19 27.65 -20.16
C ASN A 560 29.77 26.41 -20.82
N PRO A 561 30.67 25.66 -20.15
CA PRO A 561 31.24 24.46 -20.72
C PRO A 561 30.18 23.38 -20.98
N TRP A 562 30.35 22.66 -22.08
CA TRP A 562 29.48 21.52 -22.38
C TRP A 562 30.28 20.21 -22.36
N SER A 563 29.58 19.12 -22.13
CA SER A 563 30.15 17.78 -22.05
C SER A 563 29.23 16.72 -22.66
N VAL A 564 29.87 15.71 -23.27
CA VAL A 564 29.19 14.44 -23.57
C VAL A 564 29.63 13.42 -22.56
N ALA A 565 28.76 13.03 -21.68
CA ALA A 565 29.07 12.07 -20.64
C ALA A 565 28.52 10.68 -20.98
N LEU A 566 29.40 9.67 -20.95
CA LEU A 566 29.01 8.27 -20.91
C LEU A 566 28.76 7.88 -19.45
N THR A 567 27.61 7.27 -19.14
CA THR A 567 27.30 6.79 -17.81
C THR A 567 27.22 5.27 -17.77
N LEU A 568 27.85 4.68 -16.77
CA LEU A 568 27.84 3.25 -16.49
C LEU A 568 27.38 3.05 -15.06
N GLY A 569 26.56 2.05 -14.79
CA GLY A 569 26.11 1.75 -13.44
C GLY A 569 25.81 0.28 -13.27
N TRP A 570 25.93 -0.16 -12.04
CA TRP A 570 25.45 -1.43 -11.56
C TRP A 570 24.76 -1.23 -10.20
N SER A 571 23.65 -1.89 -10.00
CA SER A 571 22.99 -1.90 -8.69
C SER A 571 22.48 -3.29 -8.34
N ARG A 572 22.58 -3.61 -7.06
CA ARG A 572 21.99 -4.82 -6.45
C ARG A 572 21.19 -4.41 -5.23
N ASP A 573 19.93 -4.85 -5.17
CA ASP A 573 19.04 -4.59 -4.04
C ASP A 573 18.38 -5.88 -3.57
N SER A 574 18.74 -6.33 -2.37
CA SER A 574 18.18 -7.50 -1.69
C SER A 574 17.50 -7.15 -0.37
N ARG A 575 17.22 -5.85 -0.12
CA ARG A 575 16.55 -5.40 1.09
C ARG A 575 15.11 -5.91 1.16
N ASP A 576 14.66 -6.23 2.35
CA ASP A 576 13.28 -6.67 2.63
C ASP A 576 12.25 -5.55 2.44
N ASN A 577 12.66 -4.31 2.60
CA ASN A 577 11.83 -3.11 2.40
C ASN A 577 12.72 -1.94 1.97
N SER A 578 12.27 -1.13 1.01
CA SER A 578 13.05 0.01 0.51
C SER A 578 13.04 1.22 1.45
N LEU A 579 11.94 1.45 2.17
CA LEU A 579 11.76 2.62 3.04
C LEU A 579 12.20 2.35 4.49
N ALA A 580 11.93 1.15 4.99
CA ALA A 580 12.22 0.79 6.37
C ALA A 580 12.89 -0.59 6.44
N PRO A 581 14.08 -0.78 5.85
CA PRO A 581 14.75 -2.07 5.80
C PRO A 581 15.13 -2.57 7.19
N THR A 582 15.05 -3.90 7.35
CA THR A 582 15.52 -4.60 8.55
C THR A 582 16.56 -5.66 8.21
N ARG A 583 16.60 -6.13 6.96
CA ARG A 583 17.53 -7.14 6.48
C ARG A 583 17.86 -6.93 5.01
N GLY A 584 19.06 -7.31 4.62
CA GLY A 584 19.51 -7.34 3.23
C GLY A 584 20.60 -6.34 2.92
N VAL A 585 20.96 -6.26 1.65
CA VAL A 585 22.08 -5.46 1.16
C VAL A 585 21.63 -4.64 -0.05
N TYR A 586 22.04 -3.39 -0.09
CA TYR A 586 21.97 -2.54 -1.28
C TYR A 586 23.38 -2.14 -1.68
N GLN A 587 23.71 -2.29 -2.96
CA GLN A 587 24.99 -1.86 -3.55
C GLN A 587 24.70 -1.08 -4.82
N ARG A 588 25.45 -0.03 -5.03
CA ARG A 588 25.39 0.76 -6.25
C ARG A 588 26.79 1.21 -6.63
N LEU A 589 27.19 0.90 -7.86
CA LEU A 589 28.36 1.47 -8.51
C LEU A 589 27.86 2.35 -9.64
N SER A 590 28.32 3.58 -9.72
CA SER A 590 28.03 4.50 -10.83
C SER A 590 29.31 5.14 -11.30
N GLY A 591 29.48 5.20 -12.62
CA GLY A 591 30.58 5.86 -13.28
C GLY A 591 30.05 6.86 -14.33
N GLU A 592 30.73 7.98 -14.45
CA GLU A 592 30.48 9.01 -15.44
C GLU A 592 31.81 9.33 -16.10
N PHE A 593 31.83 9.37 -17.41
CA PHE A 593 33.03 9.59 -18.22
C PHE A 593 32.73 10.65 -19.26
N GLY A 594 33.29 11.86 -19.09
CA GLY A 594 33.18 12.97 -20.03
C GLY A 594 34.05 12.71 -21.23
N LEU A 595 33.43 12.42 -22.39
CA LEU A 595 34.10 11.99 -23.61
C LEU A 595 34.86 13.13 -24.31
N PRO A 596 35.90 12.82 -25.09
CA PRO A 596 36.51 13.77 -26.01
C PRO A 596 35.46 14.32 -27.00
N GLY A 597 35.51 15.62 -27.26
CA GLY A 597 34.56 16.30 -28.13
C GLY A 597 33.68 17.33 -27.41
N GLY A 598 33.64 17.28 -26.08
CA GLY A 598 33.15 18.38 -25.23
C GLY A 598 34.30 19.26 -24.74
N ASP A 599 33.96 20.35 -24.05
CA ASP A 599 34.93 21.31 -23.49
C ASP A 599 35.72 20.72 -22.33
N ILE A 600 35.12 19.75 -21.59
CA ILE A 600 35.68 19.15 -20.38
C ILE A 600 35.78 17.63 -20.51
N GLN A 601 36.92 17.10 -20.08
CA GLN A 601 37.23 15.67 -20.12
C GLN A 601 37.57 15.22 -18.70
N TYR A 602 36.70 14.38 -18.11
CA TYR A 602 36.80 13.93 -16.72
C TYR A 602 36.25 12.53 -16.57
N TYR A 603 36.51 11.93 -15.43
CA TYR A 603 35.81 10.74 -15.01
C TYR A 603 35.49 10.84 -13.54
N LYS A 604 34.35 10.28 -13.16
CA LYS A 604 33.83 10.25 -11.79
C LYS A 604 33.23 8.88 -11.51
N ALA A 605 33.56 8.27 -10.39
CA ALA A 605 33.00 7.00 -9.95
C ALA A 605 32.53 7.11 -8.50
N THR A 606 31.41 6.49 -8.20
CA THR A 606 30.86 6.43 -6.84
C THR A 606 30.44 5.00 -6.55
N TYR A 607 30.83 4.50 -5.39
CA TYR A 607 30.37 3.21 -4.88
C TYR A 607 29.68 3.40 -3.53
N GLN A 608 28.44 2.93 -3.45
CA GLN A 608 27.64 2.93 -2.23
C GLN A 608 27.35 1.50 -1.79
N TYR A 609 27.48 1.26 -0.50
CA TYR A 609 27.18 -0.01 0.14
C TYR A 609 26.32 0.20 1.38
N GLN A 610 25.19 -0.48 1.44
CA GLN A 610 24.30 -0.49 2.61
C GLN A 610 24.03 -1.93 3.03
N GLN A 611 24.12 -2.21 4.33
CA GLN A 611 23.82 -3.51 4.88
C GLN A 611 22.96 -3.39 6.12
N TYR A 612 21.91 -4.21 6.21
CA TYR A 612 21.00 -4.28 7.33
C TYR A 612 21.03 -5.69 7.92
N ILE A 613 21.34 -5.79 9.22
CA ILE A 613 21.48 -7.04 9.96
C ILE A 613 20.50 -7.02 11.13
N PRO A 614 19.47 -7.89 11.15
CA PRO A 614 18.60 -8.02 12.31
C PRO A 614 19.36 -8.69 13.45
N LEU A 615 19.64 -7.97 14.54
CA LEU A 615 20.26 -8.52 15.74
C LEU A 615 19.24 -9.23 16.62
N SER A 616 17.99 -8.78 16.58
CA SER A 616 16.85 -9.39 17.26
C SER A 616 15.55 -9.07 16.50
N ARG A 617 14.39 -9.44 17.05
CA ARG A 617 13.09 -9.07 16.49
C ARG A 617 12.87 -7.55 16.47
N THR A 618 13.55 -6.81 17.33
CA THR A 618 13.40 -5.35 17.52
C THR A 618 14.61 -4.56 17.06
N TRP A 619 15.82 -5.07 17.19
CA TRP A 619 17.05 -4.34 16.92
C TRP A 619 17.63 -4.69 15.55
N THR A 620 17.96 -3.65 14.78
CA THR A 620 18.62 -3.77 13.47
C THR A 620 19.92 -2.96 13.49
N LEU A 621 21.02 -3.57 13.11
CA LEU A 621 22.28 -2.91 12.84
C LEU A 621 22.31 -2.54 11.35
N ALA A 622 22.56 -1.26 11.05
CA ALA A 622 22.71 -0.76 9.70
C ALA A 622 24.10 -0.18 9.50
N PHE A 623 24.72 -0.53 8.40
CA PHE A 623 25.94 0.06 7.91
C PHE A 623 25.66 0.73 6.56
N ASN A 624 26.09 1.97 6.38
CA ASN A 624 26.08 2.69 5.11
C ASN A 624 27.47 3.24 4.85
N GLY A 625 28.02 3.00 3.68
CA GLY A 625 29.33 3.54 3.27
C GLY A 625 29.27 4.04 1.84
N GLU A 626 29.95 5.13 1.56
CA GLU A 626 30.07 5.70 0.23
C GLU A 626 31.51 6.12 -0.04
N ILE A 627 32.01 5.79 -1.22
CA ILE A 627 33.34 6.18 -1.71
C ILE A 627 33.16 6.84 -3.07
N GLY A 628 33.70 8.01 -3.22
CA GLY A 628 33.74 8.80 -4.45
C GLY A 628 35.16 9.03 -4.93
N TYR A 629 35.38 8.95 -6.23
CA TYR A 629 36.66 9.25 -6.89
C TYR A 629 36.38 9.96 -8.21
N GLY A 630 37.05 11.08 -8.42
CA GLY A 630 37.05 11.84 -9.66
C GLY A 630 38.45 12.24 -10.11
N ASP A 631 38.65 12.41 -11.39
CA ASP A 631 39.88 12.94 -11.93
C ASP A 631 39.65 13.44 -13.37
N VAL A 632 40.64 14.06 -13.96
CA VAL A 632 40.61 14.61 -15.31
C VAL A 632 41.58 13.91 -16.21
N TYR A 633 41.39 14.06 -17.52
CA TYR A 633 42.30 13.53 -18.52
C TYR A 633 42.29 14.40 -19.79
N GLY A 634 43.20 14.10 -20.72
CA GLY A 634 43.25 14.77 -22.02
C GLY A 634 43.62 16.25 -21.93
N SER A 635 42.77 17.12 -22.44
CA SER A 635 42.97 18.57 -22.45
C SER A 635 42.48 19.28 -21.17
N THR A 636 41.82 18.58 -20.29
CA THR A 636 41.31 19.14 -19.04
C THR A 636 42.28 18.83 -17.90
N ASP A 637 42.73 19.85 -17.20
CA ASP A 637 43.71 19.77 -16.11
C ASP A 637 43.14 20.22 -14.74
N MET A 638 41.91 20.68 -14.73
CA MET A 638 41.17 21.02 -13.48
C MET A 638 39.87 20.26 -13.44
N PHE A 639 39.62 19.55 -12.31
CA PHE A 639 38.36 18.86 -12.13
C PHE A 639 37.19 19.86 -11.99
N PRO A 640 36.08 19.67 -12.72
CA PRO A 640 34.97 20.59 -12.70
C PRO A 640 34.39 20.66 -11.27
N PHE A 641 34.41 21.84 -10.65
CA PHE A 641 33.98 22.01 -9.27
C PHE A 641 32.48 21.68 -9.06
N PHE A 642 31.65 21.88 -10.07
CA PHE A 642 30.24 21.47 -10.07
C PHE A 642 30.04 19.92 -10.16
N LYS A 643 31.13 19.15 -10.25
CA LYS A 643 31.17 17.69 -10.11
C LYS A 643 31.85 17.24 -8.81
N ASN A 644 32.33 18.17 -7.98
CA ASN A 644 32.95 17.86 -6.69
C ASN A 644 32.05 17.03 -5.79
N PHE A 645 32.69 16.31 -4.87
CA PHE A 645 32.01 15.67 -3.74
C PHE A 645 32.01 16.62 -2.55
N TYR A 646 30.95 16.54 -1.77
CA TYR A 646 30.76 17.26 -0.52
C TYR A 646 30.32 16.29 0.56
N ALA A 647 30.73 16.50 1.80
CA ALA A 647 30.31 15.73 2.97
C ALA A 647 30.09 16.67 4.18
N GLY A 648 29.36 16.18 5.15
CA GLY A 648 28.77 16.92 6.26
C GLY A 648 27.25 16.92 6.15
N GLY A 649 26.55 17.19 7.24
CA GLY A 649 25.10 17.26 7.29
C GLY A 649 24.41 15.93 7.56
N ILE A 650 23.08 16.00 7.63
CA ILE A 650 22.20 14.89 8.00
C ILE A 650 22.26 13.68 7.04
N GLY A 651 22.71 13.92 5.80
CA GLY A 651 22.82 12.90 4.75
C GLY A 651 24.13 12.11 4.75
N SER A 652 25.18 12.58 5.46
CA SER A 652 26.51 11.94 5.43
C SER A 652 27.15 11.87 6.80
N VAL A 653 27.81 12.95 7.30
CA VAL A 653 28.48 13.00 8.60
C VAL A 653 27.73 14.01 9.48
N ARG A 654 26.86 13.52 10.33
CA ARG A 654 26.03 14.34 11.23
C ARG A 654 26.90 15.04 12.28
N GLY A 655 26.46 16.20 12.72
CA GLY A 655 27.21 17.02 13.67
C GLY A 655 28.11 18.07 13.04
N TYR A 656 28.40 17.92 11.75
CA TYR A 656 29.06 18.93 10.92
C TYR A 656 28.03 19.54 9.97
N GLU A 657 28.23 20.78 9.57
CA GLU A 657 27.34 21.46 8.63
C GLU A 657 27.35 20.80 7.25
N SER A 658 26.27 21.00 6.49
CA SER A 658 26.12 20.38 5.17
C SER A 658 27.19 20.89 4.20
N GLY A 659 27.98 19.96 3.63
CA GLY A 659 29.02 20.30 2.66
C GLY A 659 30.29 20.91 3.26
N SER A 660 30.42 21.00 4.58
CA SER A 660 31.51 21.71 5.25
C SER A 660 32.82 20.94 5.37
N LEU A 661 32.82 19.63 5.10
CA LEU A 661 34.03 18.80 5.21
C LEU A 661 34.87 18.84 3.95
N GLY A 662 36.15 19.09 4.10
CA GLY A 662 37.12 19.04 2.99
C GLY A 662 38.02 20.25 2.87
N PRO A 663 38.64 20.45 1.70
CA PRO A 663 39.47 21.62 1.42
C PRO A 663 38.69 22.92 1.54
N LYS A 664 39.35 23.93 2.14
CA LYS A 664 38.77 25.26 2.34
C LYS A 664 39.64 26.34 1.70
N GLU A 665 39.03 27.44 1.29
CA GLU A 665 39.72 28.67 0.84
C GLU A 665 39.21 29.85 1.67
N TYR A 666 40.17 30.69 2.15
CA TYR A 666 39.82 31.88 2.94
C TYR A 666 39.14 32.94 2.06
N ASP A 667 37.96 33.36 2.46
CA ASP A 667 37.26 34.51 1.88
C ASP A 667 37.60 35.79 2.64
N PRO A 668 38.31 36.72 2.00
CA PRO A 668 38.66 37.97 2.64
C PRO A 668 37.49 38.97 2.78
N TYR A 669 36.38 38.76 2.10
CA TYR A 669 35.24 39.67 2.11
C TYR A 669 34.36 39.43 3.36
N ASP A 670 34.10 38.18 3.68
CA ASP A 670 33.30 37.83 4.84
C ASP A 670 34.13 37.42 6.05
N ASN A 671 35.47 37.42 5.92
CA ASN A 671 36.43 36.97 6.95
C ASN A 671 36.13 35.54 7.44
N ASP A 672 35.76 34.70 6.53
CA ASP A 672 35.37 33.32 6.74
C ASP A 672 36.10 32.39 5.73
N THR A 673 35.69 31.13 5.62
CA THR A 673 36.29 30.15 4.71
C THR A 673 35.23 29.48 3.85
N ASP A 674 35.40 29.52 2.53
CA ASP A 674 34.62 28.76 1.59
C ASP A 674 34.99 27.28 1.60
N ASN A 675 34.01 26.41 1.53
CA ASN A 675 34.18 24.98 1.42
C ASN A 675 34.26 24.58 -0.07
N LEU A 676 35.42 24.15 -0.52
CA LEU A 676 35.63 23.85 -1.95
C LEU A 676 35.11 22.48 -2.41
N GLY A 677 34.75 21.60 -1.46
CA GLY A 677 34.54 20.18 -1.80
C GLY A 677 35.82 19.53 -2.35
N GLY A 678 35.69 18.35 -2.94
CA GLY A 678 36.86 17.64 -3.48
C GLY A 678 36.53 16.66 -4.60
N ASP A 679 37.58 16.20 -5.26
CA ASP A 679 37.46 15.18 -6.30
C ASP A 679 37.39 13.74 -5.71
N ARG A 680 37.49 13.60 -4.39
CA ARG A 680 37.44 12.33 -3.66
C ARG A 680 36.68 12.46 -2.38
N MET A 681 35.99 11.38 -2.00
CA MET A 681 35.19 11.32 -0.79
C MET A 681 35.20 9.90 -0.23
N ALA A 682 35.19 9.80 1.09
CA ALA A 682 34.84 8.57 1.78
C ALA A 682 33.99 8.90 3.01
N THR A 683 32.83 8.30 3.11
CA THR A 683 31.91 8.44 4.25
C THR A 683 31.42 7.08 4.72
N PHE A 684 31.14 6.95 5.99
CA PHE A 684 30.46 5.79 6.53
C PHE A 684 29.56 6.19 7.72
N SER A 685 28.52 5.40 7.91
CA SER A 685 27.60 5.49 9.04
C SER A 685 27.28 4.10 9.57
N LEU A 686 27.39 3.92 10.86
CA LEU A 686 26.97 2.73 11.58
C LEU A 686 25.81 3.13 12.49
N GLU A 687 24.63 2.54 12.27
CA GLU A 687 23.43 2.87 13.02
C GLU A 687 22.86 1.62 13.72
N LEU A 688 22.48 1.76 14.98
CA LEU A 688 21.72 0.77 15.73
C LEU A 688 20.28 1.26 15.87
N LEU A 689 19.36 0.63 15.15
CA LEU A 689 17.95 1.04 15.02
C LEU A 689 17.04 0.15 15.85
N ALA A 690 16.03 0.76 16.48
CA ALA A 690 14.93 0.05 17.13
C ALA A 690 13.59 0.78 16.90
N PRO A 691 12.46 0.06 16.79
CA PRO A 691 11.15 0.71 16.81
C PRO A 691 10.90 1.34 18.19
N LEU A 692 10.19 2.46 18.23
CA LEU A 692 9.81 3.06 19.50
C LEU A 692 8.80 2.15 20.23
N PRO A 693 8.97 1.88 21.54
CA PRO A 693 8.04 1.05 22.29
C PRO A 693 6.58 1.54 22.17
N GLY A 694 5.66 0.65 21.79
CA GLY A 694 4.25 0.98 21.54
C GLY A 694 3.96 1.67 20.19
N GLY A 695 4.98 1.89 19.35
CA GLY A 695 4.85 2.38 17.98
C GLY A 695 4.89 1.25 16.95
N ASP A 696 4.52 1.58 15.72
CA ASP A 696 4.75 0.70 14.59
C ASP A 696 6.23 0.79 14.11
N ARG A 697 6.58 -0.04 13.14
CA ARG A 697 7.94 -0.07 12.57
C ARG A 697 8.31 1.20 11.78
N THR A 698 7.38 2.12 11.57
CA THR A 698 7.61 3.37 10.84
C THR A 698 8.28 4.43 11.70
N LEU A 699 8.16 4.31 13.04
CA LEU A 699 8.80 5.22 14.01
C LEU A 699 9.93 4.48 14.72
N ARG A 700 11.17 4.90 14.46
CA ARG A 700 12.40 4.27 14.95
C ARG A 700 13.28 5.27 15.68
N ILE A 701 13.89 4.82 16.75
CA ILE A 701 15.01 5.48 17.38
C ILE A 701 16.31 4.83 16.92
N PHE A 702 17.37 5.62 16.83
CA PHE A 702 18.68 5.09 16.47
C PHE A 702 19.81 5.80 17.20
N GLY A 703 20.85 5.04 17.52
CA GLY A 703 22.15 5.56 17.88
C GLY A 703 23.10 5.39 16.69
N PHE A 704 24.04 6.31 16.50
CA PHE A 704 24.91 6.26 15.34
C PHE A 704 26.36 6.64 15.63
N LEU A 705 27.24 6.17 14.76
CA LEU A 705 28.63 6.59 14.63
C LEU A 705 28.88 6.87 13.14
N ASP A 706 29.15 8.12 12.82
CA ASP A 706 29.47 8.55 11.46
C ASP A 706 30.95 8.87 11.34
N GLY A 707 31.47 8.73 10.13
CA GLY A 707 32.80 9.20 9.80
C GLY A 707 32.89 9.56 8.33
N GLY A 708 33.71 10.56 8.01
CA GLY A 708 33.89 10.95 6.63
C GLY A 708 35.02 11.96 6.43
N MET A 709 35.47 12.00 5.19
CA MET A 709 36.45 12.94 4.71
C MET A 709 36.21 13.23 3.23
N VAL A 710 36.54 14.44 2.85
CA VAL A 710 36.62 14.89 1.46
C VAL A 710 38.01 15.45 1.24
N TRP A 711 38.62 15.11 0.11
CA TRP A 711 39.95 15.63 -0.22
C TRP A 711 40.08 15.86 -1.74
N GLY A 712 41.04 16.66 -2.11
CA GLY A 712 41.20 17.05 -3.51
C GLY A 712 42.49 17.79 -3.76
N TYR A 713 42.39 18.94 -4.36
CA TYR A 713 43.54 19.77 -4.68
C TYR A 713 43.71 20.89 -3.66
N GLU A 714 44.92 21.09 -3.22
CA GLU A 714 45.39 22.18 -2.39
C GLU A 714 46.23 23.15 -3.21
N GLY A 715 46.13 24.44 -2.96
CA GLY A 715 47.00 25.44 -3.57
C GLY A 715 46.28 26.69 -4.06
N THR A 716 47.09 27.64 -4.53
CA THR A 716 46.64 28.92 -5.10
C THR A 716 46.42 28.79 -6.62
N ALA A 717 45.78 29.80 -7.22
CA ALA A 717 45.44 29.86 -8.65
C ALA A 717 46.58 29.57 -9.65
N THR A 718 47.83 29.58 -9.21
CA THR A 718 49.03 29.35 -10.06
C THR A 718 49.71 28.01 -9.87
N GLY A 719 49.23 27.14 -8.95
CA GLY A 719 49.85 25.85 -8.68
C GLY A 719 49.03 24.93 -7.80
N TYR A 720 48.05 24.28 -8.35
CA TYR A 720 47.29 23.26 -7.63
C TYR A 720 48.08 21.98 -7.47
N ARG A 721 48.28 21.55 -6.25
CA ARG A 721 48.88 20.28 -5.91
C ARG A 721 47.82 19.35 -5.34
N ARG A 722 47.84 18.11 -5.81
CA ARG A 722 46.94 17.08 -5.23
C ARG A 722 47.34 16.83 -3.77
N GLN A 723 46.39 16.94 -2.88
CA GLN A 723 46.57 16.58 -1.47
C GLN A 723 46.86 15.09 -1.36
N PRO A 724 47.89 14.65 -0.60
CA PRO A 724 48.00 13.26 -0.19
C PRO A 724 46.83 12.89 0.71
N ILE A 725 46.44 11.61 0.74
CA ILE A 725 45.45 11.14 1.69
C ILE A 725 46.03 11.23 3.10
N ASP A 726 45.43 12.07 3.92
CA ASP A 726 45.72 12.13 5.35
C ASP A 726 44.51 11.66 6.16
N PHE A 727 44.63 10.49 6.79
CA PHE A 727 43.58 9.98 7.67
C PHE A 727 43.35 10.83 8.92
N GLY A 728 44.26 11.78 9.23
CA GLY A 728 44.08 12.80 10.23
C GLY A 728 42.96 13.81 9.91
N ASP A 729 42.53 13.88 8.63
CA ASP A 729 41.43 14.72 8.19
C ASP A 729 40.06 14.01 8.25
N LEU A 730 40.07 12.74 8.61
CA LEU A 730 38.82 11.99 8.82
C LEU A 730 38.11 12.54 10.06
N ARG A 731 36.88 13.00 9.89
CA ARG A 731 36.03 13.49 10.96
C ARG A 731 35.08 12.40 11.41
N TYR A 732 34.87 12.36 12.73
CA TYR A 732 33.95 11.42 13.37
C TYR A 732 32.91 12.16 14.18
N SER A 733 31.73 11.61 14.23
CA SER A 733 30.66 12.06 15.13
C SER A 733 29.87 10.89 15.66
N THR A 734 29.24 11.07 16.80
CA THR A 734 28.31 10.11 17.39
C THR A 734 27.08 10.83 17.88
N GLY A 735 25.98 10.13 18.00
CA GLY A 735 24.75 10.72 18.46
C GLY A 735 23.57 9.79 18.48
N ILE A 736 22.42 10.37 18.68
CA ILE A 736 21.12 9.68 18.68
C ILE A 736 20.15 10.42 17.76
N GLY A 737 19.16 9.70 17.28
CA GLY A 737 18.13 10.32 16.43
C GLY A 737 16.83 9.55 16.41
N VAL A 738 15.87 10.14 15.72
CA VAL A 738 14.54 9.57 15.47
C VAL A 738 14.26 9.66 13.98
N ALA A 739 13.83 8.56 13.42
CA ALA A 739 13.35 8.48 12.04
C ALA A 739 11.89 8.01 12.04
N TRP A 740 11.04 8.72 11.33
CA TRP A 740 9.61 8.45 11.26
C TRP A 740 9.08 8.58 9.85
N ILE A 741 8.47 7.52 9.33
CA ILE A 741 7.71 7.58 8.08
C ILE A 741 6.29 8.03 8.43
N SER A 742 6.10 9.35 8.48
CA SER A 742 4.84 9.96 8.85
C SER A 742 3.88 10.06 7.66
N PRO A 743 2.57 10.31 7.88
CA PRO A 743 1.63 10.63 6.81
C PRO A 743 1.99 11.89 5.99
N LEU A 744 2.84 12.77 6.54
CA LEU A 744 3.34 13.98 5.87
C LEU A 744 4.66 13.73 5.12
N GLY A 745 5.15 12.50 5.13
CA GLY A 745 6.42 12.09 4.55
C GLY A 745 7.46 11.68 5.62
N PRO A 746 8.66 11.32 5.18
CA PRO A 746 9.72 10.91 6.08
C PRO A 746 10.23 12.10 6.93
N LEU A 747 10.45 11.84 8.21
CA LEU A 747 11.00 12.78 9.18
C LEU A 747 12.27 12.17 9.77
N LYS A 748 13.34 12.95 9.85
CA LYS A 748 14.59 12.54 10.51
C LYS A 748 15.08 13.66 11.40
N PHE A 749 15.39 13.32 12.66
CA PHE A 749 15.96 14.22 13.63
C PHE A 749 17.20 13.58 14.21
N SER A 750 18.26 14.35 14.40
CA SER A 750 19.49 13.87 15.03
C SER A 750 20.12 14.93 15.91
N ILE A 751 20.70 14.47 17.01
CA ILE A 751 21.58 15.25 17.87
C ILE A 751 22.92 14.54 17.85
N ALA A 752 23.94 15.25 17.41
CA ALA A 752 25.27 14.73 17.17
C ALA A 752 26.32 15.47 17.98
N ALA A 753 27.34 14.74 18.40
CA ALA A 753 28.53 15.26 19.00
C ALA A 753 29.73 14.92 18.09
N PRO A 754 30.43 15.91 17.51
CA PRO A 754 31.71 15.69 16.87
C PRO A 754 32.72 15.14 17.90
N LEU A 755 33.55 14.19 17.47
CA LEU A 755 34.52 13.51 18.33
C LEU A 755 35.96 14.04 18.15
N ASN A 756 36.24 14.61 16.97
CA ASN A 756 37.57 15.05 16.59
C ASN A 756 37.53 16.30 15.68
N ASP A 757 36.70 17.27 16.05
CA ASP A 757 36.63 18.56 15.37
C ASP A 757 37.95 19.29 15.42
N LYS A 758 38.25 20.10 14.43
CA LYS A 758 39.41 20.96 14.30
C LYS A 758 38.98 22.41 14.21
N ASP A 759 39.90 23.32 14.48
CA ASP A 759 39.69 24.74 14.26
C ASP A 759 39.32 24.99 12.80
N GLY A 760 38.19 25.68 12.58
CA GLY A 760 37.64 25.95 11.25
C GLY A 760 36.63 24.88 10.74
N ASP A 761 36.27 23.88 11.55
CA ASP A 761 35.16 23.00 11.22
C ASP A 761 33.82 23.66 11.61
N ASP A 762 32.84 23.62 10.68
CA ASP A 762 31.52 24.18 10.89
C ASP A 762 30.64 23.12 11.57
N ILE A 763 30.25 23.40 12.81
CA ILE A 763 29.57 22.44 13.69
C ILE A 763 28.06 22.72 13.73
N GLN A 764 27.26 21.73 13.35
CA GLN A 764 25.81 21.78 13.47
C GLN A 764 25.29 20.55 14.24
N ARG A 765 25.22 20.66 15.57
CA ARG A 765 24.87 19.54 16.47
C ARG A 765 23.45 19.04 16.35
N PHE A 766 22.52 19.92 16.05
CA PHE A 766 21.11 19.56 15.84
C PHE A 766 20.77 19.67 14.37
N GLN A 767 20.31 18.57 13.80
CA GLN A 767 19.96 18.49 12.40
C GLN A 767 18.62 17.81 12.25
N PHE A 768 17.77 18.33 11.37
CA PHE A 768 16.49 17.72 11.09
C PHE A 768 16.08 17.92 9.64
N GLN A 769 15.24 17.02 9.19
CA GLN A 769 14.67 17.01 7.86
C GLN A 769 13.22 16.51 7.92
N ILE A 770 12.33 17.19 7.25
CA ILE A 770 10.90 16.90 7.17
C ILE A 770 10.49 16.86 5.70
N GLY A 771 9.80 15.79 5.26
CA GLY A 771 9.26 15.65 3.91
C GLY A 771 10.25 15.05 2.91
N THR A 772 9.97 15.23 1.63
CA THR A 772 10.64 14.54 0.51
C THR A 772 11.98 15.18 0.14
N GLY A 773 12.97 15.09 0.99
CA GLY A 773 14.34 15.58 0.74
C GLY A 773 15.40 14.48 0.90
N PHE A 774 15.11 13.24 0.46
CA PHE A 774 16.05 12.11 0.53
C PHE A 774 16.59 11.75 -0.84
#